data_70b9d0a9c76d79bddff16ec258dd3c81
#
_entry.id   70b9d0a9c76d79bddff16ec258dd3c81
#
_cell.length_a   1.000
_cell.length_b   1.000
_cell.length_c   1.000
_cell.angle_alpha   90.00
_cell.angle_beta   90.00
_cell.angle_gamma   90.00
#
_symmetry.space_group_name_H-M   'P 1'
#
loop_
_entity.id
_entity.type
_entity.pdbx_description
1 polymer ?
#
loop_
_entity_poly.entity_id
_entity_poly.type
_entity_poly.pdbx_seq_one_letter_code
_entity_poly.pdbx_strand_id
1 'polypeptide(L)'
;MKLENYVTGKWITGDGEGQALYDAVTSETIAFATTKGLDFASILQYGREVGNTALRKLTFHERGRMLKALAIHLMANKEKFYQVGYHSGATRADNWIDIEGGIGNLFANASLRRKFPDLPYCTDGDPIGLSKGGTFMGHHLLVPKEGVAVHINAYNFPVWGMLEKCAVNWLAGVPAVVKPASITSYITEAVVKEIIASGILPEGALQLLCGSAGDLLDHVTAQDVVTFTGSKSTGLMLKSHKTILEESVPFNMEADSLNALVLGNDVTPDSPEWDIFIKEIRKEMTVKAGQKCTAVRRIFVPEHLLEDAYIAIGKSLSQTTIGNPLNEKVRMGSLASSGQRDEVRQNVQKLLASSQIVYGSLDSVEVIDADAVKGAFLSPVLLMSEDAFRNEAVHEIECFGPVSTIMPYKTVDDAIVLAKKGKGSLCCSIVTNDTKLATDFVVGAATHHGRILVLNREDAKESTGHGSPLPMLVHGGPGRAGGGEEMGGIRGVKHYMQRVAIQGSPTVITAITQQYQQGAKGVQSEVHPFRKYFEELQVGDQIITQKRIITSEDINAFAELSGDHFYAHKVDTDFSGTMFEKQVAHGYFILSAAAGLFVDGSDLGPVLLNYGIDELRFTKPVYPGAELTVRFTCKEKLPQDAKPDDETDIPKGIVKWLVEMLDETGEIAGVATILTMVKRKNSAQS
;
A
#
# COMPACT_ATOMS: atom_id res chain seq x y z
N MET A 1 -22.07 22.11 -20.66
CA MET A 1 -22.48 21.81 -19.25
C MET A 1 -21.35 22.26 -18.33
N LYS A 2 -21.64 22.82 -17.14
CA LYS A 2 -20.61 23.07 -16.12
C LYS A 2 -20.54 21.85 -15.19
N LEU A 3 -19.32 21.48 -14.78
CA LEU A 3 -19.12 20.52 -13.72
C LEU A 3 -19.51 21.13 -12.37
N GLU A 4 -19.93 20.26 -11.48
CA GLU A 4 -20.30 20.63 -10.13
C GLU A 4 -19.16 20.26 -9.15
N ASN A 5 -19.01 21.07 -8.13
CA ASN A 5 -18.17 20.79 -6.97
C ASN A 5 -19.04 20.18 -5.88
N TYR A 6 -18.56 19.21 -5.13
CA TYR A 6 -19.25 18.71 -3.94
C TYR A 6 -18.56 19.23 -2.69
N VAL A 7 -19.13 20.23 -2.10
CA VAL A 7 -18.54 20.94 -0.96
C VAL A 7 -19.59 21.25 0.10
N THR A 8 -19.22 21.17 1.37
CA THR A 8 -20.11 21.41 2.53
C THR A 8 -21.43 20.62 2.45
N GLY A 9 -21.36 19.38 1.95
CA GLY A 9 -22.50 18.48 1.82
C GLY A 9 -23.44 18.78 0.64
N LYS A 10 -23.04 19.65 -0.31
CA LYS A 10 -23.90 20.10 -1.42
C LYS A 10 -23.14 20.09 -2.75
N TRP A 11 -23.87 19.85 -3.82
CA TRP A 11 -23.41 20.08 -5.19
C TRP A 11 -23.58 21.54 -5.55
N ILE A 12 -22.49 22.20 -5.96
CA ILE A 12 -22.44 23.63 -6.26
C ILE A 12 -21.65 23.87 -7.55
N THR A 13 -22.20 24.59 -8.50
CA THR A 13 -21.44 25.11 -9.64
C THR A 13 -20.69 26.39 -9.26
N GLY A 14 -19.42 26.48 -9.63
CA GLY A 14 -18.67 27.71 -9.43
C GLY A 14 -19.13 28.84 -10.37
N ASP A 15 -18.72 30.08 -10.05
CA ASP A 15 -19.04 31.27 -10.79
C ASP A 15 -18.27 31.39 -12.12
N GLY A 16 -18.78 32.25 -13.01
CA GLY A 16 -18.17 32.56 -14.32
C GLY A 16 -18.32 31.42 -15.32
N GLU A 17 -17.66 31.54 -16.47
CA GLU A 17 -17.72 30.53 -17.55
C GLU A 17 -16.95 29.27 -17.20
N GLY A 18 -15.78 29.40 -16.58
CA GLY A 18 -14.88 28.31 -16.26
C GLY A 18 -13.91 27.96 -17.39
N GLN A 19 -13.05 26.98 -17.11
CA GLN A 19 -12.11 26.42 -18.08
C GLN A 19 -12.83 25.39 -18.94
N ALA A 20 -12.78 25.53 -20.28
CA ALA A 20 -13.31 24.53 -21.20
C ALA A 20 -12.51 23.22 -21.12
N LEU A 21 -13.23 22.11 -21.13
CA LEU A 21 -12.70 20.75 -21.15
C LEU A 21 -13.07 20.11 -22.48
N TYR A 22 -12.11 19.45 -23.09
CA TYR A 22 -12.23 18.93 -24.44
C TYR A 22 -12.14 17.41 -24.48
N ASP A 23 -12.88 16.83 -25.40
CA ASP A 23 -12.70 15.44 -25.81
C ASP A 23 -11.33 15.28 -26.49
N ALA A 24 -10.51 14.37 -26.00
CA ALA A 24 -9.16 14.17 -26.49
C ALA A 24 -9.08 13.55 -27.89
N VAL A 25 -10.18 12.93 -28.36
CA VAL A 25 -10.30 12.27 -29.67
C VAL A 25 -10.82 13.21 -30.72
N THR A 26 -11.81 14.07 -30.37
CA THR A 26 -12.52 14.94 -31.35
C THR A 26 -12.20 16.42 -31.19
N SER A 27 -11.60 16.83 -30.05
CA SER A 27 -11.42 18.24 -29.66
C SER A 27 -12.72 19.02 -29.42
N GLU A 28 -13.85 18.36 -29.35
CA GLU A 28 -15.12 19.01 -29.00
C GLU A 28 -15.18 19.36 -27.52
N THR A 29 -15.83 20.48 -27.19
CA THR A 29 -16.01 20.88 -25.79
C THR A 29 -17.05 19.99 -25.12
N ILE A 30 -16.66 19.30 -24.06
CA ILE A 30 -17.53 18.40 -23.29
C ILE A 30 -18.11 19.06 -22.01
N ALA A 31 -17.35 19.91 -21.36
CA ALA A 31 -17.77 20.57 -20.12
C ALA A 31 -16.93 21.82 -19.82
N PHE A 32 -17.29 22.50 -18.73
CA PHE A 32 -16.52 23.61 -18.15
C PHE A 32 -16.30 23.36 -16.68
N ALA A 33 -15.09 23.62 -16.18
CA ALA A 33 -14.70 23.44 -14.77
C ALA A 33 -14.39 24.79 -14.11
N THR A 34 -14.92 25.03 -12.92
CA THR A 34 -14.66 26.25 -12.15
C THR A 34 -14.90 26.04 -10.67
N THR A 35 -14.02 26.64 -9.85
CA THR A 35 -14.13 26.74 -8.40
C THR A 35 -14.26 28.19 -7.95
N LYS A 36 -14.44 29.13 -8.89
CA LYS A 36 -14.57 30.55 -8.60
C LYS A 36 -15.79 30.79 -7.70
N GLY A 37 -15.63 31.62 -6.68
CA GLY A 37 -16.68 31.91 -5.70
C GLY A 37 -16.86 30.90 -4.59
N LEU A 38 -16.09 29.79 -4.56
CA LEU A 38 -16.10 28.86 -3.46
C LEU A 38 -15.27 29.43 -2.28
N ASP A 39 -15.75 29.17 -1.06
CA ASP A 39 -15.05 29.50 0.19
C ASP A 39 -14.22 28.28 0.64
N PHE A 40 -12.93 28.28 0.32
CA PHE A 40 -12.02 27.17 0.65
C PHE A 40 -11.79 27.01 2.15
N ALA A 41 -11.84 28.09 2.92
CA ALA A 41 -11.75 28.03 4.38
C ALA A 41 -12.91 27.22 4.96
N SER A 42 -14.13 27.54 4.56
CA SER A 42 -15.34 26.80 4.98
C SER A 42 -15.34 25.37 4.52
N ILE A 43 -14.78 25.06 3.34
CA ILE A 43 -14.66 23.69 2.83
C ILE A 43 -13.77 22.85 3.73
N LEU A 44 -12.58 23.36 4.09
CA LEU A 44 -11.66 22.66 5.00
C LEU A 44 -12.25 22.53 6.39
N GLN A 45 -12.88 23.60 6.90
CA GLN A 45 -13.53 23.57 8.20
C GLN A 45 -14.65 22.53 8.28
N TYR A 46 -15.48 22.43 7.26
CA TYR A 46 -16.51 21.39 7.18
C TYR A 46 -15.93 19.96 7.20
N GLY A 47 -14.85 19.75 6.48
CA GLY A 47 -14.13 18.47 6.52
C GLY A 47 -13.65 18.12 7.93
N ARG A 48 -13.07 19.10 8.66
CA ARG A 48 -12.57 18.93 10.04
C ARG A 48 -13.72 18.70 11.04
N GLU A 49 -14.76 19.51 11.00
CA GLU A 49 -15.84 19.47 11.99
C GLU A 49 -16.82 18.32 11.77
N VAL A 50 -17.21 18.06 10.54
CA VAL A 50 -18.22 17.06 10.18
C VAL A 50 -17.57 15.74 9.80
N GLY A 51 -16.76 15.72 8.75
CA GLY A 51 -16.20 14.50 8.20
C GLY A 51 -15.22 13.81 9.15
N ASN A 52 -14.30 14.55 9.74
CA ASN A 52 -13.32 14.04 10.68
C ASN A 52 -13.99 13.51 11.95
N THR A 53 -14.95 14.27 12.51
CA THR A 53 -15.72 13.86 13.70
C THR A 53 -16.47 12.54 13.46
N ALA A 54 -17.00 12.33 12.26
CA ALA A 54 -17.72 11.10 11.92
C ALA A 54 -16.76 9.92 11.75
N LEU A 55 -15.68 10.09 10.97
CA LEU A 55 -14.74 8.99 10.67
C LEU A 55 -13.90 8.56 11.88
N ARG A 56 -13.48 9.49 12.74
CA ARG A 56 -12.66 9.17 13.92
C ARG A 56 -13.39 8.34 14.97
N LYS A 57 -14.72 8.36 14.99
CA LYS A 57 -15.53 7.52 15.89
C LYS A 57 -15.55 6.06 15.47
N LEU A 58 -15.37 5.79 14.19
CA LEU A 58 -15.39 4.43 13.65
C LEU A 58 -14.08 3.72 13.99
N THR A 59 -14.17 2.42 14.26
CA THR A 59 -13.00 1.55 14.39
C THR A 59 -12.36 1.27 13.03
N PHE A 60 -11.12 0.76 13.02
CA PHE A 60 -10.50 0.29 11.77
C PHE A 60 -11.33 -0.78 11.07
N HIS A 61 -11.99 -1.65 11.83
CA HIS A 61 -12.84 -2.70 11.26
C HIS A 61 -14.09 -2.12 10.60
N GLU A 62 -14.74 -1.14 11.21
CA GLU A 62 -15.90 -0.45 10.63
C GLU A 62 -15.53 0.33 9.37
N ARG A 63 -14.41 1.10 9.41
CA ARG A 63 -13.89 1.81 8.23
C ARG A 63 -13.53 0.83 7.11
N GLY A 64 -12.91 -0.30 7.43
CA GLY A 64 -12.59 -1.34 6.45
C GLY A 64 -13.83 -1.97 5.82
N ARG A 65 -14.90 -2.20 6.59
CA ARG A 65 -16.21 -2.66 6.05
C ARG A 65 -16.87 -1.61 5.15
N MET A 66 -16.80 -0.35 5.55
CA MET A 66 -17.25 0.80 4.73
C MET A 66 -16.52 0.84 3.38
N LEU A 67 -15.19 0.71 3.37
CA LEU A 67 -14.40 0.66 2.13
C LEU A 67 -14.79 -0.53 1.24
N LYS A 68 -15.02 -1.70 1.83
CA LYS A 68 -15.45 -2.89 1.09
C LYS A 68 -16.82 -2.67 0.44
N ALA A 69 -17.79 -2.12 1.19
CA ALA A 69 -19.11 -1.84 0.68
C ALA A 69 -19.06 -0.84 -0.48
N LEU A 70 -18.24 0.22 -0.35
CA LEU A 70 -18.04 1.21 -1.41
C LEU A 70 -17.39 0.58 -2.65
N ALA A 71 -16.39 -0.27 -2.49
CA ALA A 71 -15.75 -0.97 -3.60
C ALA A 71 -16.74 -1.86 -4.37
N ILE A 72 -17.59 -2.60 -3.67
CA ILE A 72 -18.64 -3.43 -4.29
C ILE A 72 -19.62 -2.56 -5.07
N HIS A 73 -20.07 -1.45 -4.50
CA HIS A 73 -21.00 -0.52 -5.15
C HIS A 73 -20.42 0.09 -6.41
N LEU A 74 -19.18 0.60 -6.36
CA LEU A 74 -18.51 1.19 -7.51
C LEU A 74 -18.23 0.14 -8.60
N MET A 75 -17.82 -1.07 -8.24
CA MET A 75 -17.60 -2.16 -9.19
C MET A 75 -18.89 -2.53 -9.95
N ALA A 76 -20.05 -2.52 -9.28
CA ALA A 76 -21.34 -2.76 -9.91
C ALA A 76 -21.74 -1.66 -10.91
N ASN A 77 -21.22 -0.44 -10.74
CA ASN A 77 -21.53 0.72 -11.56
C ASN A 77 -20.41 1.12 -12.57
N LYS A 78 -19.36 0.35 -12.69
CA LYS A 78 -18.13 0.69 -13.42
C LYS A 78 -18.35 1.08 -14.89
N GLU A 79 -19.33 0.49 -15.59
CA GLU A 79 -19.59 0.78 -17.00
C GLU A 79 -19.98 2.24 -17.24
N LYS A 80 -20.62 2.92 -16.29
CA LYS A 80 -20.88 4.36 -16.36
C LYS A 80 -19.58 5.15 -16.46
N PHE A 81 -18.55 4.74 -15.72
CA PHE A 81 -17.26 5.41 -15.67
C PHE A 81 -16.44 5.16 -16.93
N TYR A 82 -16.53 3.95 -17.51
CA TYR A 82 -15.93 3.64 -18.81
C TYR A 82 -16.43 4.59 -19.89
N GLN A 83 -17.74 4.84 -19.97
CA GLN A 83 -18.32 5.73 -20.98
C GLN A 83 -17.75 7.15 -20.89
N VAL A 84 -17.56 7.67 -19.69
CA VAL A 84 -16.97 8.99 -19.47
C VAL A 84 -15.46 8.96 -19.70
N GLY A 85 -14.79 7.88 -19.38
CA GLY A 85 -13.34 7.69 -19.51
C GLY A 85 -12.85 7.75 -20.97
N TYR A 86 -13.66 7.32 -21.94
CA TYR A 86 -13.30 7.35 -23.36
C TYR A 86 -12.99 8.76 -23.88
N HIS A 87 -13.61 9.81 -23.34
CA HIS A 87 -13.32 11.20 -23.70
C HIS A 87 -11.89 11.65 -23.40
N SER A 88 -11.18 10.95 -22.50
CA SER A 88 -9.75 11.20 -22.21
C SER A 88 -8.80 10.52 -23.18
N GLY A 89 -9.29 9.87 -24.23
CA GLY A 89 -8.50 9.06 -25.14
C GLY A 89 -8.16 7.66 -24.61
N ALA A 90 -8.64 7.30 -23.43
CA ALA A 90 -8.36 6.01 -22.80
C ALA A 90 -9.10 4.87 -23.51
N THR A 91 -8.39 3.81 -23.90
CA THR A 91 -8.99 2.57 -24.39
C THR A 91 -9.74 1.84 -23.28
N ARG A 92 -10.50 0.79 -23.61
CA ARG A 92 -11.14 -0.05 -22.59
C ARG A 92 -10.12 -0.66 -21.62
N ALA A 93 -8.96 -1.04 -22.13
CA ALA A 93 -7.87 -1.58 -21.29
C ALA A 93 -7.27 -0.52 -20.35
N ASP A 94 -7.11 0.71 -20.85
CA ASP A 94 -6.62 1.83 -20.02
C ASP A 94 -7.64 2.21 -18.93
N ASN A 95 -8.93 2.23 -19.27
CA ASN A 95 -10.01 2.48 -18.33
C ASN A 95 -10.12 1.35 -17.29
N TRP A 96 -9.85 0.10 -17.67
CA TRP A 96 -9.79 -1.02 -16.72
C TRP A 96 -8.72 -0.77 -15.65
N ILE A 97 -7.53 -0.32 -16.06
CA ILE A 97 -6.44 0.00 -15.11
C ILE A 97 -6.87 1.14 -14.18
N ASP A 98 -7.41 2.23 -14.72
CA ASP A 98 -7.77 3.41 -13.95
C ASP A 98 -8.98 3.14 -13.01
N ILE A 99 -10.05 2.58 -13.55
CA ILE A 99 -11.32 2.43 -12.82
C ILE A 99 -11.29 1.20 -11.92
N GLU A 100 -11.10 0.00 -12.49
CA GLU A 100 -11.13 -1.24 -11.69
C GLU A 100 -9.89 -1.35 -10.82
N GLY A 101 -8.71 -0.90 -11.28
CA GLY A 101 -7.52 -0.83 -10.46
C GLY A 101 -7.68 0.18 -9.31
N GLY A 102 -8.28 1.33 -9.55
CA GLY A 102 -8.65 2.30 -8.51
C GLY A 102 -9.58 1.70 -7.46
N ILE A 103 -10.66 1.03 -7.89
CA ILE A 103 -11.58 0.31 -7.00
C ILE A 103 -10.86 -0.82 -6.26
N GLY A 104 -9.89 -1.49 -6.90
CA GLY A 104 -9.04 -2.50 -6.30
C GLY A 104 -8.27 -2.01 -5.07
N ASN A 105 -7.86 -0.73 -5.05
CA ASN A 105 -7.25 -0.11 -3.87
C ASN A 105 -8.19 -0.06 -2.67
N LEU A 106 -9.49 0.16 -2.88
CA LEU A 106 -10.49 0.10 -1.80
C LEU A 106 -10.58 -1.31 -1.21
N PHE A 107 -10.63 -2.37 -2.05
CA PHE A 107 -10.64 -3.75 -1.57
C PHE A 107 -9.37 -4.11 -0.79
N ALA A 108 -8.21 -3.73 -1.31
CA ALA A 108 -6.94 -4.00 -0.68
C ALA A 108 -6.84 -3.34 0.70
N ASN A 109 -7.16 -2.04 0.80
CA ASN A 109 -7.16 -1.31 2.06
C ASN A 109 -8.27 -1.79 3.02
N ALA A 110 -9.43 -2.15 2.51
CA ALA A 110 -10.47 -2.78 3.32
C ALA A 110 -9.96 -4.06 4.00
N SER A 111 -9.13 -4.85 3.32
CA SER A 111 -8.55 -6.07 3.89
C SER A 111 -7.53 -5.80 4.99
N LEU A 112 -6.85 -4.64 4.96
CA LEU A 112 -5.87 -4.23 5.96
C LEU A 112 -6.45 -4.07 7.36
N ARG A 113 -7.78 -3.87 7.51
CA ARG A 113 -8.43 -3.81 8.82
C ARG A 113 -8.03 -4.98 9.73
N ARG A 114 -7.77 -6.17 9.15
CA ARG A 114 -7.36 -7.38 9.88
C ARG A 114 -5.96 -7.28 10.52
N LYS A 115 -5.18 -6.27 10.14
CA LYS A 115 -3.86 -5.98 10.72
C LYS A 115 -3.92 -4.90 11.81
N PHE A 116 -5.10 -4.32 12.04
CA PHE A 116 -5.34 -3.32 13.05
C PHE A 116 -6.30 -3.85 14.12
N PRO A 117 -6.27 -3.31 15.34
CA PRO A 117 -7.26 -3.62 16.37
C PRO A 117 -8.65 -3.10 15.96
N ASP A 118 -9.71 -3.64 16.55
CA ASP A 118 -11.06 -3.10 16.40
C ASP A 118 -11.27 -1.88 17.33
N LEU A 119 -10.40 -0.91 17.14
CA LEU A 119 -10.36 0.37 17.85
C LEU A 119 -10.22 1.51 16.83
N PRO A 120 -10.54 2.75 17.19
CA PRO A 120 -10.32 3.91 16.31
C PRO A 120 -8.85 4.32 16.19
N TYR A 121 -7.97 3.76 16.98
CA TYR A 121 -6.51 4.00 17.05
C TYR A 121 -5.75 2.68 17.17
N CYS A 122 -4.41 2.71 17.07
CA CYS A 122 -3.58 1.51 17.24
C CYS A 122 -2.23 1.84 17.91
N THR A 123 -1.51 0.81 18.30
CA THR A 123 -0.13 0.90 18.76
C THR A 123 0.85 0.84 17.58
N ASP A 124 2.09 1.29 17.80
CA ASP A 124 3.17 1.26 16.81
C ASP A 124 4.47 0.72 17.42
N GLY A 125 4.90 -0.45 16.94
CA GLY A 125 6.04 -1.19 17.48
C GLY A 125 5.72 -1.91 18.80
N ASP A 126 6.76 -2.34 19.49
CA ASP A 126 6.67 -3.06 20.76
C ASP A 126 6.73 -2.11 21.96
N PRO A 127 6.14 -2.48 23.10
CA PRO A 127 6.29 -1.74 24.35
C PRO A 127 7.74 -1.79 24.83
N ILE A 128 8.19 -0.73 25.51
CA ILE A 128 9.57 -0.53 25.96
C ILE A 128 9.58 -0.43 27.48
N GLY A 129 10.30 -1.34 28.16
CA GLY A 129 10.57 -1.23 29.59
C GLY A 129 11.53 -0.07 29.88
N LEU A 130 11.12 0.87 30.74
CA LEU A 130 11.89 2.08 31.08
C LEU A 130 12.46 2.04 32.49
N SER A 131 12.12 1.03 33.30
CA SER A 131 12.68 0.83 34.65
C SER A 131 13.11 -0.61 34.87
N LYS A 132 14.15 -0.81 35.69
CA LYS A 132 14.65 -2.14 36.07
C LYS A 132 13.62 -2.99 36.84
N GLY A 133 12.75 -2.36 37.59
CA GLY A 133 11.70 -3.01 38.37
C GLY A 133 10.41 -3.30 37.59
N GLY A 134 10.36 -2.99 36.28
CA GLY A 134 9.20 -3.27 35.44
C GLY A 134 7.94 -2.43 35.72
N THR A 135 8.04 -1.44 36.61
CA THR A 135 6.89 -0.61 37.06
C THR A 135 6.63 0.60 36.16
N PHE A 136 7.55 0.90 35.26
CA PHE A 136 7.47 2.04 34.33
C PHE A 136 7.88 1.60 32.92
N MET A 137 7.03 1.90 31.95
CA MET A 137 7.20 1.51 30.56
C MET A 137 6.70 2.61 29.60
N GLY A 138 7.10 2.51 28.36
CA GLY A 138 6.63 3.36 27.27
C GLY A 138 6.04 2.55 26.12
N HIS A 139 5.17 3.18 25.35
CA HIS A 139 4.66 2.65 24.11
C HIS A 139 4.36 3.80 23.14
N HIS A 140 4.27 3.51 21.84
CA HIS A 140 3.79 4.48 20.88
C HIS A 140 2.33 4.20 20.53
N LEU A 141 1.54 5.28 20.50
CA LEU A 141 0.14 5.26 20.07
C LEU A 141 0.01 6.06 18.78
N LEU A 142 -0.79 5.57 17.86
CA LEU A 142 -1.19 6.24 16.64
C LEU A 142 -2.68 6.56 16.71
N VAL A 143 -3.04 7.83 16.55
CA VAL A 143 -4.43 8.30 16.52
C VAL A 143 -4.68 9.01 15.18
N PRO A 144 -5.90 8.96 14.60
CA PRO A 144 -6.23 9.73 13.41
C PRO A 144 -5.97 11.23 13.62
N LYS A 145 -5.36 11.91 12.65
CA LYS A 145 -5.22 13.37 12.67
C LYS A 145 -6.60 14.04 12.70
N GLU A 146 -6.67 15.25 13.25
CA GLU A 146 -7.92 16.03 13.39
C GLU A 146 -8.23 16.92 12.18
N GLY A 147 -7.43 16.80 11.13
CA GLY A 147 -7.53 17.56 9.90
C GLY A 147 -8.24 16.85 8.77
N VAL A 148 -7.91 17.26 7.56
CA VAL A 148 -8.36 16.70 6.29
C VAL A 148 -7.17 16.26 5.44
N ALA A 149 -7.37 15.26 4.58
CA ALA A 149 -6.44 14.90 3.53
C ALA A 149 -6.78 15.66 2.25
N VAL A 150 -5.92 16.58 1.85
CA VAL A 150 -6.07 17.36 0.61
C VAL A 150 -5.31 16.65 -0.50
N HIS A 151 -6.02 16.16 -1.52
CA HIS A 151 -5.45 15.42 -2.65
C HIS A 151 -5.50 16.25 -3.93
N ILE A 152 -4.34 16.72 -4.38
CA ILE A 152 -4.17 17.42 -5.67
C ILE A 152 -3.61 16.39 -6.65
N ASN A 153 -4.48 15.86 -7.52
CA ASN A 153 -4.21 14.70 -8.35
C ASN A 153 -3.86 15.06 -9.79
N ALA A 154 -3.11 14.16 -10.46
CA ALA A 154 -2.77 14.25 -11.86
C ALA A 154 -3.94 13.84 -12.78
N TYR A 155 -3.79 14.10 -14.08
CA TYR A 155 -4.85 13.88 -15.08
C TYR A 155 -4.88 12.47 -15.67
N ASN A 156 -3.80 11.74 -15.59
CA ASN A 156 -3.61 10.50 -16.36
C ASN A 156 -4.43 9.30 -15.82
N PHE A 157 -4.61 9.21 -14.52
CA PHE A 157 -5.43 8.18 -13.82
C PHE A 157 -6.36 8.85 -12.80
N PRO A 158 -7.42 9.54 -13.25
CA PRO A 158 -8.27 10.36 -12.37
C PRO A 158 -9.05 9.55 -11.33
N VAL A 159 -9.41 8.31 -11.62
CA VAL A 159 -10.10 7.41 -10.69
C VAL A 159 -9.12 6.71 -9.76
N TRP A 160 -8.08 6.09 -10.32
CA TRP A 160 -7.02 5.46 -9.53
C TRP A 160 -6.41 6.45 -8.55
N GLY A 161 -5.91 7.60 -9.05
CA GLY A 161 -5.21 8.60 -8.23
C GLY A 161 -6.05 9.17 -7.10
N MET A 162 -7.38 9.23 -7.26
CA MET A 162 -8.29 9.56 -6.16
C MET A 162 -8.42 8.40 -5.17
N LEU A 163 -8.75 7.20 -5.66
CA LEU A 163 -9.14 6.08 -4.79
C LEU A 163 -7.96 5.46 -4.04
N GLU A 164 -6.75 5.45 -4.63
CA GLU A 164 -5.55 4.97 -3.94
C GLU A 164 -5.24 5.78 -2.68
N LYS A 165 -5.46 7.10 -2.73
CA LYS A 165 -5.24 8.00 -1.60
C LYS A 165 -6.41 7.97 -0.62
N CYS A 166 -7.65 8.10 -1.14
CA CYS A 166 -8.84 8.09 -0.32
C CYS A 166 -9.03 6.78 0.46
N ALA A 167 -8.72 5.63 -0.12
CA ALA A 167 -8.77 4.35 0.59
C ALA A 167 -7.91 4.34 1.85
N VAL A 168 -6.74 4.95 1.78
CA VAL A 168 -5.75 4.99 2.87
C VAL A 168 -6.18 5.97 3.96
N ASN A 169 -6.52 7.23 3.60
CA ASN A 169 -6.91 8.22 4.61
C ASN A 169 -8.26 7.88 5.26
N TRP A 170 -9.23 7.31 4.53
CA TRP A 170 -10.49 6.86 5.13
C TRP A 170 -10.28 5.71 6.11
N LEU A 171 -9.39 4.74 5.78
CA LEU A 171 -9.03 3.68 6.73
C LEU A 171 -8.32 4.24 7.97
N ALA A 172 -7.50 5.27 7.82
CA ALA A 172 -6.90 5.99 8.93
C ALA A 172 -7.90 6.81 9.76
N GLY A 173 -9.09 7.12 9.22
CA GLY A 173 -10.12 7.90 9.90
C GLY A 173 -10.07 9.40 9.60
N VAL A 174 -9.50 9.80 8.46
CA VAL A 174 -9.34 11.19 8.02
C VAL A 174 -10.17 11.43 6.77
N PRO A 175 -11.00 12.50 6.67
CA PRO A 175 -11.77 12.84 5.48
C PRO A 175 -10.90 13.39 4.36
N ALA A 176 -11.41 13.40 3.13
CA ALA A 176 -10.71 13.85 1.95
C ALA A 176 -11.34 15.10 1.31
N VAL A 177 -10.47 16.01 0.85
CA VAL A 177 -10.81 17.05 -0.14
C VAL A 177 -10.02 16.73 -1.40
N VAL A 178 -10.71 16.34 -2.46
CA VAL A 178 -10.12 15.90 -3.72
C VAL A 178 -10.18 17.00 -4.75
N LYS A 179 -9.03 17.36 -5.29
CA LYS A 179 -8.86 18.31 -6.40
C LYS A 179 -8.21 17.58 -7.58
N PRO A 180 -8.98 16.98 -8.50
CA PRO A 180 -8.42 16.36 -9.70
C PRO A 180 -7.80 17.41 -10.63
N ALA A 181 -6.96 16.97 -11.57
CA ALA A 181 -6.54 17.82 -12.67
C ALA A 181 -7.75 18.26 -13.51
N SER A 182 -7.85 19.54 -13.86
CA SER A 182 -9.05 20.09 -14.50
C SER A 182 -9.43 19.33 -15.78
N ILE A 183 -8.45 19.00 -16.62
CA ILE A 183 -8.68 18.39 -17.95
C ILE A 183 -9.40 17.03 -17.93
N THR A 184 -9.36 16.30 -16.81
CA THR A 184 -10.06 15.01 -16.63
C THR A 184 -10.99 15.00 -15.43
N SER A 185 -11.28 16.17 -14.84
CA SER A 185 -12.12 16.29 -13.64
C SER A 185 -13.56 15.78 -13.82
N TYR A 186 -14.07 15.76 -15.05
CA TYR A 186 -15.38 15.19 -15.40
C TYR A 186 -15.48 13.69 -15.09
N ILE A 187 -14.36 12.94 -15.17
CA ILE A 187 -14.32 11.51 -14.81
C ILE A 187 -14.41 11.37 -13.28
N THR A 188 -13.63 12.17 -12.56
CA THR A 188 -13.66 12.17 -11.09
C THR A 188 -15.02 12.60 -10.56
N GLU A 189 -15.64 13.63 -11.16
CA GLU A 189 -17.00 14.09 -10.80
C GLU A 189 -18.03 12.96 -10.96
N ALA A 190 -17.99 12.21 -12.07
CA ALA A 190 -18.90 11.10 -12.29
C ALA A 190 -18.77 10.00 -11.21
N VAL A 191 -17.53 9.68 -10.81
CA VAL A 191 -17.27 8.70 -9.74
C VAL A 191 -17.74 9.23 -8.39
N VAL A 192 -17.44 10.49 -8.06
CA VAL A 192 -17.86 11.12 -6.80
C VAL A 192 -19.38 11.23 -6.70
N LYS A 193 -20.08 11.52 -7.82
CA LYS A 193 -21.56 11.47 -7.84
C LYS A 193 -22.10 10.10 -7.44
N GLU A 194 -21.49 9.03 -7.93
CA GLU A 194 -21.89 7.68 -7.56
C GLU A 194 -21.53 7.34 -6.09
N ILE A 195 -20.37 7.79 -5.61
CA ILE A 195 -19.98 7.62 -4.20
C ILE A 195 -21.00 8.30 -3.27
N ILE A 196 -21.32 9.55 -3.53
CA ILE A 196 -22.26 10.32 -2.70
C ILE A 196 -23.69 9.73 -2.78
N ALA A 197 -24.14 9.36 -3.97
CA ALA A 197 -25.45 8.74 -4.16
C ALA A 197 -25.60 7.40 -3.43
N SER A 198 -24.51 6.68 -3.19
CA SER A 198 -24.51 5.42 -2.46
C SER A 198 -24.89 5.56 -0.98
N GLY A 199 -24.65 6.72 -0.38
CA GLY A 199 -24.84 6.96 1.06
C GLY A 199 -23.94 6.12 1.98
N ILE A 200 -22.89 5.45 1.45
CA ILE A 200 -22.00 4.56 2.21
C ILE A 200 -21.01 5.34 3.07
N LEU A 201 -20.46 6.43 2.53
CA LEU A 201 -19.56 7.29 3.29
C LEU A 201 -20.36 8.18 4.25
N PRO A 202 -19.86 8.43 5.48
CA PRO A 202 -20.45 9.41 6.36
C PRO A 202 -20.37 10.83 5.76
N GLU A 203 -21.27 11.69 6.17
CA GLU A 203 -21.30 13.10 5.77
C GLU A 203 -19.95 13.77 6.04
N GLY A 204 -19.46 14.59 5.09
CA GLY A 204 -18.19 15.30 5.18
C GLY A 204 -16.94 14.44 4.94
N ALA A 205 -17.07 13.12 4.78
CA ALA A 205 -15.91 12.23 4.52
C ALA A 205 -15.23 12.48 3.17
N LEU A 206 -15.95 13.06 2.20
CA LEU A 206 -15.45 13.39 0.87
C LEU A 206 -15.97 14.74 0.42
N GLN A 207 -15.08 15.57 -0.15
CA GLN A 207 -15.42 16.78 -0.88
C GLN A 207 -14.63 16.81 -2.20
N LEU A 208 -15.20 17.46 -3.24
CA LEU A 208 -14.64 17.52 -4.59
C LEU A 208 -14.55 18.94 -5.11
N LEU A 209 -13.42 19.30 -5.71
CA LEU A 209 -13.14 20.60 -6.33
C LEU A 209 -12.81 20.43 -7.82
N CYS A 210 -13.76 20.75 -8.70
CA CYS A 210 -13.59 20.68 -10.15
C CYS A 210 -13.12 22.04 -10.70
N GLY A 211 -11.83 22.35 -10.57
CA GLY A 211 -11.25 23.61 -11.05
C GLY A 211 -9.91 23.94 -10.43
N SER A 212 -9.61 25.24 -10.28
CA SER A 212 -8.40 25.71 -9.62
C SER A 212 -8.39 25.37 -8.12
N ALA A 213 -7.21 25.23 -7.55
CA ALA A 213 -7.04 25.10 -6.10
C ALA A 213 -7.29 26.44 -5.36
N GLY A 214 -7.32 27.56 -6.08
CA GLY A 214 -7.49 28.88 -5.45
C GLY A 214 -6.51 29.12 -4.33
N ASP A 215 -7.02 29.60 -3.19
CA ASP A 215 -6.29 29.83 -1.94
C ASP A 215 -6.43 28.65 -0.93
N LEU A 216 -6.80 27.45 -1.39
CA LEU A 216 -7.00 26.26 -0.54
C LEU A 216 -5.83 26.03 0.43
N LEU A 217 -4.58 26.22 -0.03
CA LEU A 217 -3.40 25.99 0.80
C LEU A 217 -3.15 27.10 1.82
N ASP A 218 -3.79 28.27 1.71
CA ASP A 218 -3.71 29.32 2.74
C ASP A 218 -4.42 28.91 4.05
N HIS A 219 -5.32 27.93 3.98
CA HIS A 219 -6.20 27.51 5.06
C HIS A 219 -5.86 26.14 5.66
N VAL A 220 -4.77 25.48 5.22
CA VAL A 220 -4.33 24.21 5.80
C VAL A 220 -3.61 24.42 7.13
N THR A 221 -3.63 23.40 7.99
CA THR A 221 -3.03 23.42 9.32
C THR A 221 -2.12 22.21 9.55
N ALA A 222 -1.37 22.19 10.63
CA ALA A 222 -0.50 21.07 11.04
C ALA A 222 -1.25 19.73 11.18
N GLN A 223 -2.58 19.75 11.35
CA GLN A 223 -3.39 18.53 11.43
C GLN A 223 -3.82 17.98 10.07
N ASP A 224 -3.72 18.79 9.01
CA ASP A 224 -4.03 18.34 7.65
C ASP A 224 -2.84 17.60 7.02
N VAL A 225 -3.11 16.89 5.93
CA VAL A 225 -2.09 16.25 5.11
C VAL A 225 -2.34 16.64 3.66
N VAL A 226 -1.35 17.19 2.98
CA VAL A 226 -1.44 17.53 1.56
C VAL A 226 -0.69 16.48 0.74
N THR A 227 -1.33 15.96 -0.29
CA THR A 227 -0.68 15.09 -1.27
C THR A 227 -0.77 15.71 -2.65
N PHE A 228 0.28 15.61 -3.41
CA PHE A 228 0.38 16.13 -4.76
C PHE A 228 0.95 15.09 -5.70
N THR A 229 0.26 14.86 -6.83
CA THR A 229 0.78 14.09 -7.97
C THR A 229 0.73 14.93 -9.22
N GLY A 230 1.87 15.13 -9.88
CA GLY A 230 1.95 15.95 -11.09
C GLY A 230 3.36 16.35 -11.47
N SER A 231 3.53 17.49 -12.17
CA SER A 231 4.85 17.97 -12.59
C SER A 231 5.71 18.43 -11.41
N LYS A 232 7.00 18.21 -11.52
CA LYS A 232 7.99 18.64 -10.52
C LYS A 232 7.92 20.15 -10.20
N SER A 233 7.74 20.97 -11.24
CA SER A 233 7.67 22.44 -11.06
C SER A 233 6.46 22.86 -10.21
N THR A 234 5.28 22.31 -10.50
CA THR A 234 4.07 22.54 -9.70
C THR A 234 4.23 21.99 -8.28
N GLY A 235 4.75 20.76 -8.14
CA GLY A 235 4.97 20.15 -6.83
C GLY A 235 5.90 20.98 -5.95
N LEU A 236 7.00 21.49 -6.50
CA LEU A 236 7.94 22.36 -5.76
C LEU A 236 7.29 23.69 -5.36
N MET A 237 6.50 24.29 -6.26
CA MET A 237 5.74 25.51 -5.97
C MET A 237 4.77 25.29 -4.80
N LEU A 238 4.00 24.22 -4.81
CA LEU A 238 3.04 23.88 -3.75
C LEU A 238 3.76 23.52 -2.44
N LYS A 239 4.82 22.71 -2.51
CA LYS A 239 5.61 22.30 -1.34
C LYS A 239 6.31 23.49 -0.64
N SER A 240 6.67 24.52 -1.40
CA SER A 240 7.27 25.75 -0.87
C SER A 240 6.23 26.81 -0.47
N HIS A 241 4.96 26.46 -0.46
CA HIS A 241 3.90 27.37 -0.04
C HIS A 241 4.11 27.82 1.42
N LYS A 242 3.91 29.12 1.68
CA LYS A 242 4.19 29.71 2.99
C LYS A 242 3.52 28.96 4.14
N THR A 243 2.22 28.69 4.04
CA THR A 243 1.45 27.99 5.08
C THR A 243 1.95 26.56 5.30
N ILE A 244 2.31 25.85 4.22
CA ILE A 244 2.89 24.48 4.34
C ILE A 244 4.15 24.50 5.20
N LEU A 245 5.01 25.49 5.02
CA LEU A 245 6.27 25.63 5.77
C LEU A 245 6.03 26.11 7.20
N GLU A 246 5.22 27.16 7.40
CA GLU A 246 4.99 27.77 8.71
C GLU A 246 4.21 26.86 9.65
N GLU A 247 3.19 26.17 9.15
CA GLU A 247 2.37 25.22 9.91
C GLU A 247 2.97 23.81 9.96
N SER A 248 4.11 23.58 9.30
CA SER A 248 4.74 22.24 9.20
C SER A 248 3.76 21.16 8.72
N VAL A 249 2.94 21.50 7.71
CA VAL A 249 1.93 20.58 7.15
C VAL A 249 2.64 19.41 6.47
N PRO A 250 2.31 18.16 6.80
CA PRO A 250 2.82 17.00 6.05
C PRO A 250 2.47 17.11 4.57
N PHE A 251 3.50 17.15 3.73
CA PHE A 251 3.35 17.28 2.28
C PHE A 251 3.97 16.07 1.58
N ASN A 252 3.13 15.23 0.99
CA ASN A 252 3.55 14.08 0.21
C ASN A 252 3.54 14.42 -1.28
N MET A 253 4.65 14.18 -1.97
CA MET A 253 4.83 14.58 -3.36
C MET A 253 5.23 13.38 -4.21
N GLU A 254 4.46 13.13 -5.26
CA GLU A 254 4.83 12.31 -6.40
C GLU A 254 5.01 13.22 -7.61
N ALA A 255 6.20 13.16 -8.24
CA ALA A 255 6.55 14.04 -9.34
C ALA A 255 7.16 13.29 -10.52
N ASP A 256 7.81 14.04 -11.44
CA ASP A 256 8.46 13.51 -12.63
C ASP A 256 9.32 12.27 -12.35
N SER A 257 9.25 11.29 -13.23
CA SER A 257 10.01 10.05 -13.06
C SER A 257 10.61 9.56 -14.37
N LEU A 258 11.93 9.41 -14.40
CA LEU A 258 12.67 8.81 -15.51
C LEU A 258 12.97 7.34 -15.23
N ASN A 259 11.92 6.52 -15.23
CA ASN A 259 12.01 5.10 -14.94
C ASN A 259 12.87 4.36 -15.95
N ALA A 260 13.60 3.38 -15.47
CA ALA A 260 14.52 2.59 -16.28
C ALA A 260 14.09 1.13 -16.38
N LEU A 261 14.29 0.53 -17.56
CA LEU A 261 14.23 -0.92 -17.76
C LEU A 261 15.59 -1.38 -18.29
N VAL A 262 16.18 -2.35 -17.60
CA VAL A 262 17.50 -2.90 -17.92
C VAL A 262 17.34 -4.33 -18.45
N LEU A 263 18.00 -4.64 -19.55
CA LEU A 263 18.18 -6.01 -20.03
C LEU A 263 19.45 -6.59 -19.44
N GLY A 264 19.39 -7.75 -18.77
CA GLY A 264 20.56 -8.41 -18.21
C GLY A 264 21.55 -8.85 -19.29
N ASN A 265 22.83 -8.88 -18.96
CA ASN A 265 23.89 -9.33 -19.89
C ASN A 265 23.93 -10.87 -20.07
N ASP A 266 23.14 -11.61 -19.31
CA ASP A 266 22.87 -13.04 -19.45
C ASP A 266 21.81 -13.35 -20.54
N VAL A 267 21.10 -12.33 -21.02
CA VAL A 267 19.99 -12.47 -21.96
C VAL A 267 20.52 -12.49 -23.40
N THR A 268 19.95 -13.39 -24.20
CA THR A 268 20.22 -13.50 -25.64
C THR A 268 18.90 -13.43 -26.42
N PRO A 269 18.91 -13.07 -27.73
CA PRO A 269 17.69 -13.01 -28.54
C PRO A 269 16.86 -14.30 -28.59
N ASP A 270 17.47 -15.47 -28.29
CA ASP A 270 16.81 -16.77 -28.25
C ASP A 270 16.25 -17.12 -26.86
N SER A 271 16.53 -16.32 -25.83
CA SER A 271 16.08 -16.58 -24.47
C SER A 271 14.66 -16.05 -24.22
N PRO A 272 13.86 -16.67 -23.35
CA PRO A 272 12.52 -16.18 -23.01
C PRO A 272 12.51 -14.75 -22.44
N GLU A 273 13.56 -14.35 -21.76
CA GLU A 273 13.73 -13.02 -21.18
C GLU A 273 13.77 -11.92 -22.24
N TRP A 274 14.25 -12.24 -23.46
CA TRP A 274 14.21 -11.30 -24.58
C TRP A 274 12.77 -10.92 -24.95
N ASP A 275 11.91 -11.91 -25.12
CA ASP A 275 10.50 -11.68 -25.47
C ASP A 275 9.76 -10.94 -24.35
N ILE A 276 10.08 -11.26 -23.09
CA ILE A 276 9.55 -10.57 -21.91
C ILE A 276 9.96 -9.09 -21.95
N PHE A 277 11.21 -8.80 -22.19
CA PHE A 277 11.75 -7.45 -22.29
C PHE A 277 11.06 -6.62 -23.39
N ILE A 278 10.99 -7.18 -24.60
CA ILE A 278 10.35 -6.50 -25.75
C ILE A 278 8.86 -6.23 -25.49
N LYS A 279 8.15 -7.21 -24.94
CA LYS A 279 6.74 -7.11 -24.59
C LYS A 279 6.49 -6.02 -23.54
N GLU A 280 7.33 -5.98 -22.50
CA GLU A 280 7.18 -5.01 -21.42
C GLU A 280 7.42 -3.58 -21.93
N ILE A 281 8.43 -3.35 -22.76
CA ILE A 281 8.67 -2.03 -23.36
C ILE A 281 7.47 -1.58 -24.20
N ARG A 282 6.96 -2.45 -25.09
CA ARG A 282 5.77 -2.10 -25.88
C ARG A 282 4.60 -1.72 -24.97
N LYS A 283 4.30 -2.53 -23.95
CA LYS A 283 3.23 -2.28 -22.97
C LYS A 283 3.42 -0.92 -22.30
N GLU A 284 4.62 -0.62 -21.82
CA GLU A 284 4.92 0.62 -21.11
C GLU A 284 4.86 1.87 -21.99
N MET A 285 5.19 1.76 -23.28
CA MET A 285 5.09 2.85 -24.23
C MET A 285 3.66 3.10 -24.75
N THR A 286 2.80 2.08 -24.77
CA THR A 286 1.49 2.17 -25.46
C THR A 286 0.28 2.23 -24.51
N VAL A 287 0.35 1.64 -23.33
CA VAL A 287 -0.72 1.75 -22.33
C VAL A 287 -0.91 3.21 -21.93
N LYS A 288 -2.15 3.69 -22.00
CA LYS A 288 -2.53 5.10 -21.77
C LYS A 288 -1.72 6.08 -22.65
N ALA A 289 -1.34 5.68 -23.87
CA ALA A 289 -0.42 6.42 -24.74
C ALA A 289 0.88 6.84 -24.03
N GLY A 290 1.44 5.97 -23.18
CA GLY A 290 2.65 6.23 -22.41
C GLY A 290 2.50 7.29 -21.31
N GLN A 291 1.30 7.81 -21.04
CA GLN A 291 1.04 8.82 -20.01
C GLN A 291 0.92 8.19 -18.62
N LYS A 292 1.97 7.53 -18.18
CA LYS A 292 2.10 6.89 -16.87
C LYS A 292 3.30 7.47 -16.15
N CYS A 293 3.14 7.81 -14.89
CA CYS A 293 4.25 8.23 -14.03
C CYS A 293 5.33 7.13 -13.89
N THR A 294 4.92 5.87 -14.07
CA THR A 294 5.77 4.68 -14.01
C THR A 294 6.26 4.20 -15.38
N ALA A 295 5.87 4.81 -16.51
CA ALA A 295 6.27 4.33 -17.83
C ALA A 295 7.80 4.27 -17.99
N VAL A 296 8.29 3.28 -18.72
CA VAL A 296 9.71 3.17 -19.08
C VAL A 296 10.09 4.34 -19.97
N ARG A 297 11.00 5.19 -19.51
CA ARG A 297 11.54 6.32 -20.29
C ARG A 297 12.95 6.01 -20.80
N ARG A 298 13.71 5.22 -20.07
CA ARG A 298 15.11 4.88 -20.35
C ARG A 298 15.27 3.37 -20.40
N ILE A 299 15.78 2.88 -21.53
CA ILE A 299 15.99 1.45 -21.78
C ILE A 299 17.49 1.24 -21.85
N PHE A 300 18.04 0.36 -21.01
CA PHE A 300 19.46 0.04 -21.01
C PHE A 300 19.68 -1.41 -21.45
N VAL A 301 20.53 -1.59 -22.47
CA VAL A 301 20.84 -2.90 -23.05
C VAL A 301 22.36 -3.12 -23.15
N PRO A 302 22.85 -4.37 -23.08
CA PRO A 302 24.24 -4.66 -23.41
C PRO A 302 24.62 -4.09 -24.79
N GLU A 303 25.80 -3.47 -24.90
CA GLU A 303 26.23 -2.74 -26.12
C GLU A 303 26.12 -3.61 -27.39
N HIS A 304 26.45 -4.89 -27.31
CA HIS A 304 26.39 -5.82 -28.42
C HIS A 304 24.97 -6.21 -28.86
N LEU A 305 23.93 -5.93 -28.04
CA LEU A 305 22.51 -6.20 -28.33
C LEU A 305 21.74 -4.93 -28.74
N LEU A 306 22.37 -3.77 -28.79
CA LEU A 306 21.70 -2.49 -29.01
C LEU A 306 20.87 -2.48 -30.30
N GLU A 307 21.47 -2.92 -31.42
CA GLU A 307 20.82 -2.93 -32.73
C GLU A 307 19.69 -3.93 -32.78
N ASP A 308 19.91 -5.17 -32.35
CA ASP A 308 18.87 -6.19 -32.31
C ASP A 308 17.69 -5.74 -31.43
N ALA A 309 17.96 -5.08 -30.30
CA ALA A 309 16.94 -4.62 -29.38
C ALA A 309 16.05 -3.51 -29.98
N TYR A 310 16.64 -2.44 -30.59
CA TYR A 310 15.79 -1.39 -31.14
C TYR A 310 15.00 -1.86 -32.36
N ILE A 311 15.56 -2.77 -33.18
CA ILE A 311 14.85 -3.40 -34.30
C ILE A 311 13.66 -4.22 -33.79
N ALA A 312 13.86 -5.07 -32.78
CA ALA A 312 12.82 -5.92 -32.20
C ALA A 312 11.72 -5.08 -31.52
N ILE A 313 12.10 -4.04 -30.77
CA ILE A 313 11.14 -3.10 -30.17
C ILE A 313 10.33 -2.39 -31.26
N GLY A 314 10.97 -1.85 -32.28
CA GLY A 314 10.31 -1.18 -33.41
C GLY A 314 9.30 -2.10 -34.11
N LYS A 315 9.68 -3.35 -34.39
CA LYS A 315 8.81 -4.37 -34.96
C LYS A 315 7.63 -4.69 -34.01
N SER A 316 7.83 -4.70 -32.72
CA SER A 316 6.75 -4.91 -31.74
C SER A 316 5.81 -3.71 -31.68
N LEU A 317 6.32 -2.49 -31.70
CA LEU A 317 5.53 -1.25 -31.68
C LEU A 317 4.68 -1.08 -32.96
N SER A 318 5.17 -1.52 -34.14
CA SER A 318 4.44 -1.45 -35.40
C SER A 318 3.12 -2.23 -35.43
N GLN A 319 2.94 -3.14 -34.49
CA GLN A 319 1.70 -3.91 -34.31
C GLN A 319 0.63 -3.15 -33.50
N THR A 320 0.94 -1.95 -32.99
CA THR A 320 0.02 -1.18 -32.17
C THR A 320 -0.92 -0.36 -33.03
N THR A 321 -2.18 -0.68 -33.02
CA THR A 321 -3.24 0.10 -33.71
C THR A 321 -3.62 1.30 -32.86
N ILE A 322 -3.66 2.47 -33.48
CA ILE A 322 -3.93 3.77 -32.83
C ILE A 322 -5.26 4.31 -33.36
N GLY A 323 -6.07 4.97 -32.55
CA GLY A 323 -7.31 5.58 -33.00
C GLY A 323 -8.37 5.81 -31.94
N ASN A 324 -9.62 5.81 -32.38
CA ASN A 324 -10.76 6.01 -31.47
C ASN A 324 -10.86 4.87 -30.46
N PRO A 325 -10.81 5.17 -29.17
CA PRO A 325 -10.84 4.15 -28.11
C PRO A 325 -12.15 3.34 -28.03
N LEU A 326 -13.21 3.80 -28.67
CA LEU A 326 -14.47 3.06 -28.80
C LEU A 326 -14.38 1.91 -29.83
N ASN A 327 -13.40 1.92 -30.71
CA ASN A 327 -13.17 0.83 -31.65
C ASN A 327 -12.35 -0.29 -31.01
N GLU A 328 -12.92 -1.49 -30.92
CA GLU A 328 -12.31 -2.66 -30.26
C GLU A 328 -10.96 -3.11 -30.88
N LYS A 329 -10.65 -2.70 -32.11
CA LYS A 329 -9.37 -2.98 -32.77
C LYS A 329 -8.25 -2.05 -32.29
N VAL A 330 -8.58 -0.93 -31.68
CA VAL A 330 -7.61 0.07 -31.21
C VAL A 330 -6.95 -0.42 -29.92
N ARG A 331 -5.62 -0.33 -29.90
CA ARG A 331 -4.77 -0.73 -28.75
C ARG A 331 -4.16 0.45 -28.03
N MET A 332 -4.06 1.61 -28.67
CA MET A 332 -3.60 2.86 -28.07
C MET A 332 -4.51 4.01 -28.53
N GLY A 333 -5.04 4.76 -27.60
CA GLY A 333 -5.84 5.94 -27.88
C GLY A 333 -4.98 7.21 -28.01
N SER A 334 -5.60 8.38 -27.83
CA SER A 334 -4.91 9.67 -27.86
C SER A 334 -4.28 10.01 -26.50
N LEU A 335 -3.42 11.03 -26.48
CA LEU A 335 -3.06 11.72 -25.26
C LEU A 335 -4.28 12.47 -24.71
N ALA A 336 -4.23 12.87 -23.45
CA ALA A 336 -5.36 13.47 -22.74
C ALA A 336 -5.78 14.86 -23.29
N SER A 337 -4.90 15.53 -24.03
CA SER A 337 -5.19 16.79 -24.72
C SER A 337 -4.17 17.11 -25.80
N SER A 338 -4.53 18.02 -26.73
CA SER A 338 -3.59 18.56 -27.72
C SER A 338 -2.39 19.25 -27.07
N GLY A 339 -2.60 19.96 -25.95
CA GLY A 339 -1.52 20.59 -25.20
C GLY A 339 -0.49 19.58 -24.68
N GLN A 340 -0.93 18.42 -24.20
CA GLN A 340 -0.02 17.34 -23.77
C GLN A 340 0.74 16.72 -24.95
N ARG A 341 0.07 16.51 -26.08
CA ARG A 341 0.72 16.07 -27.33
C ARG A 341 1.83 17.03 -27.75
N ASP A 342 1.54 18.31 -27.75
CA ASP A 342 2.47 19.34 -28.25
C ASP A 342 3.66 19.51 -27.29
N GLU A 343 3.45 19.37 -25.98
CA GLU A 343 4.52 19.31 -24.97
C GLU A 343 5.46 18.10 -25.19
N VAL A 344 4.90 16.92 -25.44
CA VAL A 344 5.70 15.72 -25.78
C VAL A 344 6.55 15.96 -27.03
N ARG A 345 5.96 16.51 -28.09
CA ARG A 345 6.69 16.86 -29.32
C ARG A 345 7.85 17.82 -29.05
N GLN A 346 7.63 18.89 -28.28
CA GLN A 346 8.67 19.85 -27.90
C GLN A 346 9.80 19.19 -27.11
N ASN A 347 9.47 18.30 -26.17
CA ASN A 347 10.47 17.62 -25.37
C ASN A 347 11.28 16.61 -26.20
N VAL A 348 10.65 15.89 -27.13
CA VAL A 348 11.39 15.03 -28.09
C VAL A 348 12.32 15.86 -28.96
N GLN A 349 11.90 17.04 -29.46
CA GLN A 349 12.80 17.92 -30.21
C GLN A 349 14.06 18.32 -29.44
N LYS A 350 13.94 18.56 -28.13
CA LYS A 350 15.12 18.81 -27.27
C LYS A 350 16.02 17.58 -27.18
N LEU A 351 15.47 16.37 -27.09
CA LEU A 351 16.24 15.12 -27.04
C LEU A 351 16.96 14.83 -28.37
N LEU A 352 16.40 15.24 -29.50
CA LEU A 352 17.00 15.03 -30.82
C LEU A 352 18.31 15.82 -31.04
N ALA A 353 18.64 16.76 -30.16
CA ALA A 353 19.96 17.40 -30.17
C ALA A 353 21.11 16.43 -29.87
N SER A 354 20.83 15.29 -29.19
CA SER A 354 21.84 14.30 -28.77
C SER A 354 21.36 12.85 -28.88
N SER A 355 20.27 12.62 -29.61
CA SER A 355 19.69 11.30 -29.85
C SER A 355 19.09 11.27 -31.26
N GLN A 356 18.80 10.08 -31.78
CA GLN A 356 18.16 9.90 -33.08
C GLN A 356 16.90 9.04 -32.94
N ILE A 357 15.90 9.27 -33.82
CA ILE A 357 14.72 8.42 -33.91
C ILE A 357 15.11 7.13 -34.63
N VAL A 358 14.91 5.99 -34.00
CA VAL A 358 15.10 4.65 -34.59
C VAL A 358 13.76 3.97 -34.94
N TYR A 359 12.65 4.48 -34.37
CA TYR A 359 11.30 4.04 -34.72
C TYR A 359 10.26 5.15 -34.45
N GLY A 360 9.24 5.24 -35.29
CA GLY A 360 8.12 6.17 -35.15
C GLY A 360 8.30 7.51 -35.83
N SER A 361 7.33 8.40 -35.64
CA SER A 361 7.33 9.74 -36.24
C SER A 361 6.64 10.74 -35.33
N LEU A 362 7.12 11.99 -35.33
CA LEU A 362 6.46 13.11 -34.65
C LEU A 362 5.42 13.79 -35.51
N ASP A 363 5.54 13.68 -36.85
CA ASP A 363 4.77 14.49 -37.83
C ASP A 363 3.53 13.75 -38.30
N SER A 364 3.54 12.42 -38.31
CA SER A 364 2.47 11.59 -38.83
C SER A 364 2.08 10.47 -37.88
N VAL A 365 0.78 10.19 -37.84
CA VAL A 365 0.21 9.03 -37.12
C VAL A 365 -0.97 8.51 -37.94
N GLU A 366 -1.00 7.20 -38.18
CA GLU A 366 -2.14 6.53 -38.76
C GLU A 366 -3.15 6.20 -37.67
N VAL A 367 -4.42 6.56 -37.88
CA VAL A 367 -5.47 6.36 -36.87
C VAL A 367 -6.68 5.64 -37.48
N ILE A 368 -7.33 4.83 -36.67
CA ILE A 368 -8.55 4.09 -37.01
C ILE A 368 -9.74 4.84 -36.40
N ASP A 369 -10.77 5.08 -37.22
CA ASP A 369 -12.04 5.73 -36.83
C ASP A 369 -11.87 7.07 -36.08
N ALA A 370 -10.87 7.85 -36.45
CA ALA A 370 -10.57 9.14 -35.84
C ALA A 370 -9.93 10.10 -36.85
N ASP A 371 -9.87 11.37 -36.49
CA ASP A 371 -9.17 12.42 -37.25
C ASP A 371 -7.83 12.73 -36.54
N ALA A 372 -6.72 12.38 -37.21
CA ALA A 372 -5.38 12.57 -36.69
C ALA A 372 -5.01 14.05 -36.41
N VAL A 373 -5.66 15.00 -37.09
CA VAL A 373 -5.40 16.43 -36.95
C VAL A 373 -6.17 17.00 -35.76
N LYS A 374 -7.44 16.61 -35.62
CA LYS A 374 -8.31 17.07 -34.51
C LYS A 374 -7.94 16.43 -33.20
N GLY A 375 -7.73 15.12 -33.15
CA GLY A 375 -7.42 14.38 -31.92
C GLY A 375 -6.00 14.60 -31.46
N ALA A 376 -5.78 14.31 -30.17
CA ALA A 376 -4.46 14.41 -29.54
C ALA A 376 -3.59 13.16 -29.77
N PHE A 377 -3.59 12.63 -31.00
CA PHE A 377 -2.86 11.41 -31.35
C PHE A 377 -1.36 11.66 -31.57
N LEU A 378 -0.55 10.68 -31.20
CA LEU A 378 0.90 10.65 -31.41
C LEU A 378 1.34 9.19 -31.63
N SER A 379 2.21 8.96 -32.63
CA SER A 379 2.85 7.65 -32.82
C SER A 379 3.80 7.32 -31.67
N PRO A 380 3.96 6.05 -31.28
CA PRO A 380 5.08 5.67 -30.42
C PRO A 380 6.41 6.04 -31.07
N VAL A 381 7.32 6.63 -30.29
CA VAL A 381 8.65 7.06 -30.73
C VAL A 381 9.72 6.42 -29.88
N LEU A 382 10.60 5.65 -30.52
CA LEU A 382 11.80 5.11 -29.89
C LEU A 382 13.01 5.94 -30.35
N LEU A 383 13.64 6.56 -29.37
CA LEU A 383 14.92 7.26 -29.55
C LEU A 383 16.08 6.33 -29.23
N MET A 384 17.25 6.60 -29.81
CA MET A 384 18.51 5.93 -29.48
C MET A 384 19.59 6.97 -29.20
N SER A 385 20.36 6.74 -28.14
CA SER A 385 21.53 7.52 -27.78
C SER A 385 22.72 6.58 -27.57
N GLU A 386 23.78 6.78 -28.32
CA GLU A 386 24.98 5.93 -28.28
C GLU A 386 25.83 6.19 -27.03
N ASP A 387 25.86 7.42 -26.53
CA ASP A 387 26.63 7.81 -25.36
C ASP A 387 25.73 8.10 -24.15
N ALA A 388 25.31 7.03 -23.48
CA ALA A 388 24.44 7.11 -22.31
C ALA A 388 25.04 7.91 -21.15
N PHE A 389 26.36 7.95 -21.01
CA PHE A 389 27.04 8.63 -19.90
C PHE A 389 27.15 10.13 -20.10
N ARG A 390 27.36 10.61 -21.34
CA ARG A 390 27.53 12.03 -21.65
C ARG A 390 26.25 12.74 -22.02
N ASN A 391 25.24 11.99 -22.50
CA ASN A 391 23.95 12.57 -22.87
C ASN A 391 23.10 12.87 -21.61
N GLU A 392 23.30 14.02 -21.00
CA GLU A 392 22.53 14.43 -19.83
C GLU A 392 21.03 14.64 -20.14
N ALA A 393 20.66 15.06 -21.36
CA ALA A 393 19.30 15.34 -21.73
C ALA A 393 18.35 14.15 -21.52
N VAL A 394 18.78 12.94 -21.86
CA VAL A 394 18.00 11.70 -21.68
C VAL A 394 17.77 11.32 -20.20
N HIS A 395 18.57 11.90 -19.30
CA HIS A 395 18.44 11.72 -17.86
C HIS A 395 17.74 12.90 -17.17
N GLU A 396 17.35 13.93 -17.91
CA GLU A 396 16.73 15.14 -17.37
C GLU A 396 15.33 15.45 -17.94
N ILE A 397 15.12 15.15 -19.21
CA ILE A 397 13.88 15.50 -19.92
C ILE A 397 12.91 14.32 -19.89
N GLU A 398 11.76 14.49 -19.27
CA GLU A 398 10.66 13.54 -19.34
C GLU A 398 9.73 13.89 -20.53
N CYS A 399 9.51 12.91 -21.41
CA CYS A 399 8.47 12.97 -22.44
C CYS A 399 7.25 12.18 -21.92
N PHE A 400 6.25 12.86 -21.35
CA PHE A 400 5.10 12.22 -20.74
C PHE A 400 4.09 11.73 -21.78
N GLY A 401 4.52 10.79 -22.62
CA GLY A 401 3.81 10.23 -23.75
C GLY A 401 4.44 8.90 -24.21
N PRO A 402 4.10 8.40 -25.41
CA PRO A 402 4.58 7.12 -25.93
C PRO A 402 6.03 7.20 -26.44
N VAL A 403 6.95 7.64 -25.58
CA VAL A 403 8.35 7.91 -25.94
C VAL A 403 9.29 7.25 -24.94
N SER A 404 10.30 6.53 -25.47
CA SER A 404 11.41 5.97 -24.69
C SER A 404 12.73 6.14 -25.43
N THR A 405 13.85 6.16 -24.68
CA THR A 405 15.20 6.21 -25.26
C THR A 405 15.97 4.95 -24.91
N ILE A 406 16.48 4.24 -25.91
CA ILE A 406 17.35 3.07 -25.74
C ILE A 406 18.82 3.49 -25.77
N MET A 407 19.62 2.90 -24.88
CA MET A 407 21.01 3.25 -24.64
C MET A 407 21.84 2.01 -24.32
N PRO A 408 23.10 1.95 -24.75
CA PRO A 408 23.99 0.83 -24.44
C PRO A 408 24.64 0.96 -23.07
N TYR A 409 25.01 -0.19 -22.51
CA TYR A 409 25.94 -0.30 -21.38
C TYR A 409 26.94 -1.45 -21.60
N LYS A 410 28.10 -1.42 -20.92
CA LYS A 410 29.14 -2.43 -21.06
C LYS A 410 29.18 -3.42 -19.90
N THR A 411 29.00 -2.93 -18.70
CA THR A 411 29.04 -3.73 -17.46
C THR A 411 27.80 -3.52 -16.61
N VAL A 412 27.51 -4.44 -15.71
CA VAL A 412 26.39 -4.27 -14.75
C VAL A 412 26.56 -3.03 -13.90
N ASP A 413 27.78 -2.69 -13.52
CA ASP A 413 28.08 -1.46 -12.77
C ASP A 413 27.72 -0.22 -13.59
N ASP A 414 27.95 -0.24 -14.91
CA ASP A 414 27.49 0.84 -15.80
C ASP A 414 25.97 0.95 -15.78
N ALA A 415 25.25 -0.17 -15.89
CA ALA A 415 23.79 -0.17 -15.85
C ALA A 415 23.26 0.39 -14.53
N ILE A 416 23.88 0.05 -13.40
CA ILE A 416 23.55 0.58 -12.07
C ILE A 416 23.76 2.11 -12.03
N VAL A 417 24.90 2.59 -12.52
CA VAL A 417 25.21 4.03 -12.55
C VAL A 417 24.21 4.78 -13.45
N LEU A 418 23.93 4.24 -14.64
CA LEU A 418 23.01 4.83 -15.60
C LEU A 418 21.57 4.87 -15.08
N ALA A 419 21.11 3.81 -14.41
CA ALA A 419 19.80 3.80 -13.76
C ALA A 419 19.67 4.94 -12.74
N LYS A 420 20.71 5.18 -11.94
CA LYS A 420 20.75 6.25 -10.92
C LYS A 420 20.86 7.66 -11.51
N LYS A 421 21.34 7.85 -12.75
CA LYS A 421 21.43 9.17 -13.39
C LYS A 421 20.09 9.90 -13.52
N GLY A 422 18.95 9.20 -13.43
CA GLY A 422 17.62 9.83 -13.31
C GLY A 422 17.41 10.63 -12.04
N LYS A 423 18.33 10.60 -11.07
CA LYS A 423 18.30 11.36 -9.80
C LYS A 423 17.09 11.03 -8.92
N GLY A 424 16.55 9.84 -9.07
CA GLY A 424 15.36 9.34 -8.39
C GLY A 424 14.24 8.99 -9.37
N SER A 425 13.57 7.87 -9.13
CA SER A 425 12.41 7.45 -9.90
C SER A 425 11.40 6.65 -9.07
N LEU A 426 10.17 6.54 -9.55
CA LEU A 426 9.11 5.74 -8.94
C LEU A 426 9.42 4.26 -9.06
N CYS A 427 9.90 3.82 -10.21
CA CYS A 427 10.24 2.42 -10.43
C CYS A 427 11.43 2.23 -11.38
N CYS A 428 12.04 1.06 -11.28
CA CYS A 428 13.03 0.52 -12.17
C CYS A 428 12.75 -0.96 -12.36
N SER A 429 13.20 -1.56 -13.47
CA SER A 429 13.15 -3.01 -13.65
C SER A 429 14.41 -3.54 -14.27
N ILE A 430 14.71 -4.81 -13.98
CA ILE A 430 15.72 -5.59 -14.68
C ILE A 430 15.08 -6.89 -15.17
N VAL A 431 15.40 -7.25 -16.42
CA VAL A 431 15.00 -8.54 -17.00
C VAL A 431 16.23 -9.43 -17.07
N THR A 432 16.29 -10.46 -16.25
CA THR A 432 17.45 -11.37 -16.13
C THR A 432 17.02 -12.69 -15.49
N ASN A 433 17.66 -13.77 -15.88
CA ASN A 433 17.52 -15.08 -15.22
C ASN A 433 18.71 -15.42 -14.30
N ASP A 434 19.70 -14.53 -14.20
CA ASP A 434 20.84 -14.64 -13.29
C ASP A 434 20.52 -13.97 -11.94
N THR A 435 20.35 -14.79 -10.90
CA THR A 435 20.02 -14.32 -9.55
C THR A 435 21.12 -13.46 -8.91
N LYS A 436 22.40 -13.72 -9.26
CA LYS A 436 23.50 -12.89 -8.77
C LYS A 436 23.47 -11.52 -9.40
N LEU A 437 23.29 -11.46 -10.71
CA LEU A 437 23.12 -10.20 -11.44
C LEU A 437 21.94 -9.39 -10.90
N ALA A 438 20.79 -10.05 -10.68
CA ALA A 438 19.61 -9.42 -10.08
C ALA A 438 19.91 -8.83 -8.70
N THR A 439 20.62 -9.58 -7.85
CA THR A 439 21.01 -9.12 -6.50
C THR A 439 21.93 -7.92 -6.56
N ASP A 440 22.98 -7.99 -7.37
CA ASP A 440 23.98 -6.91 -7.50
C ASP A 440 23.31 -5.62 -8.02
N PHE A 441 22.44 -5.75 -9.04
CA PHE A 441 21.71 -4.62 -9.59
C PHE A 441 20.74 -4.00 -8.56
N VAL A 442 19.91 -4.83 -7.90
CA VAL A 442 18.91 -4.34 -6.94
C VAL A 442 19.58 -3.61 -5.79
N VAL A 443 20.60 -4.22 -5.17
CA VAL A 443 21.32 -3.60 -4.04
C VAL A 443 22.05 -2.33 -4.49
N GLY A 444 22.65 -2.35 -5.66
CA GLY A 444 23.40 -1.22 -6.21
C GLY A 444 22.53 -0.02 -6.60
N ALA A 445 21.28 -0.26 -7.06
CA ALA A 445 20.40 0.78 -7.58
C ALA A 445 19.31 1.24 -6.57
N ALA A 446 18.99 0.46 -5.55
CA ALA A 446 17.82 0.64 -4.67
C ALA A 446 17.67 2.04 -4.07
N THR A 447 18.76 2.73 -3.75
CA THR A 447 18.73 4.07 -3.13
C THR A 447 18.12 5.17 -4.01
N HIS A 448 17.92 4.90 -5.31
CA HIS A 448 17.43 5.88 -6.28
C HIS A 448 16.04 5.52 -6.84
N HIS A 449 15.42 4.45 -6.38
CA HIS A 449 14.14 3.97 -6.91
C HIS A 449 13.17 3.65 -5.77
N GLY A 450 11.90 4.00 -5.94
CA GLY A 450 10.86 3.62 -4.98
C GLY A 450 10.53 2.13 -5.04
N ARG A 451 10.60 1.54 -6.24
CA ARG A 451 10.35 0.12 -6.48
C ARG A 451 11.29 -0.42 -7.56
N ILE A 452 11.80 -1.63 -7.35
CA ILE A 452 12.54 -2.37 -8.39
C ILE A 452 11.82 -3.69 -8.64
N LEU A 453 11.50 -3.97 -9.92
CA LEU A 453 10.95 -5.22 -10.38
C LEU A 453 12.05 -6.04 -11.06
N VAL A 454 12.21 -7.28 -10.67
CA VAL A 454 13.02 -8.28 -11.38
C VAL A 454 12.05 -9.18 -12.14
N LEU A 455 12.26 -9.31 -13.44
CA LEU A 455 11.42 -10.10 -14.33
C LEU A 455 12.23 -11.22 -14.98
N ASN A 456 11.68 -12.43 -14.99
CA ASN A 456 12.22 -13.55 -15.72
C ASN A 456 11.10 -14.53 -16.17
N ARG A 457 11.48 -15.66 -16.72
CA ARG A 457 10.55 -16.70 -17.22
C ARG A 457 9.67 -17.31 -16.13
N GLU A 458 10.07 -17.25 -14.86
CA GLU A 458 9.34 -17.86 -13.76
C GLU A 458 8.14 -17.04 -13.34
N ASP A 459 8.26 -15.71 -13.33
CA ASP A 459 7.24 -14.80 -12.82
C ASP A 459 6.47 -14.02 -13.91
N ALA A 460 6.95 -13.98 -15.14
CA ALA A 460 6.40 -13.13 -16.20
C ALA A 460 4.91 -13.36 -16.53
N LYS A 461 4.36 -14.54 -16.22
CA LYS A 461 2.93 -14.85 -16.45
C LYS A 461 2.02 -14.26 -15.37
N GLU A 462 2.52 -14.10 -14.15
CA GLU A 462 1.75 -13.66 -12.98
C GLU A 462 2.11 -12.22 -12.58
N SER A 463 3.27 -11.73 -13.02
CA SER A 463 3.70 -10.36 -12.76
C SER A 463 2.73 -9.33 -13.34
N THR A 464 2.43 -8.30 -12.57
CA THR A 464 1.65 -7.16 -13.04
C THR A 464 2.45 -6.24 -13.97
N GLY A 465 3.78 -6.43 -14.03
CA GLY A 465 4.71 -5.69 -14.89
C GLY A 465 5.29 -4.43 -14.26
N HIS A 466 6.19 -3.80 -15.01
CA HIS A 466 7.00 -2.65 -14.57
C HIS A 466 6.16 -1.50 -14.00
N GLY A 467 5.14 -1.10 -14.71
CA GLY A 467 4.39 0.12 -14.44
C GLY A 467 3.26 -0.01 -13.43
N SER A 468 3.01 -1.18 -12.83
CA SER A 468 1.85 -1.40 -11.97
C SER A 468 2.20 -1.21 -10.49
N PRO A 469 1.77 -0.14 -9.82
CA PRO A 469 1.89 -0.01 -8.38
C PRO A 469 0.92 -0.96 -7.67
N LEU A 470 1.37 -1.54 -6.55
CA LEU A 470 0.58 -2.49 -5.76
C LEU A 470 0.23 -1.87 -4.41
N PRO A 471 -1.03 -1.96 -3.93
CA PRO A 471 -1.49 -1.29 -2.72
C PRO A 471 -0.72 -1.64 -1.44
N MET A 472 -0.13 -2.85 -1.39
CA MET A 472 0.64 -3.31 -0.23
C MET A 472 2.13 -2.92 -0.28
N LEU A 473 2.61 -2.43 -1.42
CA LEU A 473 3.98 -1.97 -1.61
C LEU A 473 4.00 -0.45 -1.77
N VAL A 474 5.15 0.15 -1.48
CA VAL A 474 5.33 1.59 -1.62
C VAL A 474 5.14 2.02 -3.08
N HIS A 475 4.38 3.11 -3.27
CA HIS A 475 4.34 3.89 -4.49
C HIS A 475 4.87 5.30 -4.16
N GLY A 476 5.91 5.70 -4.84
CA GLY A 476 6.67 6.92 -4.57
C GLY A 476 8.11 6.71 -5.01
N GLY A 477 8.96 7.66 -4.75
CA GLY A 477 10.37 7.55 -5.08
C GLY A 477 11.20 8.71 -4.56
N PRO A 478 12.52 8.51 -4.37
CA PRO A 478 13.40 9.52 -3.82
C PRO A 478 13.72 10.63 -4.84
N GLY A 479 14.29 11.70 -4.37
CA GLY A 479 14.88 12.77 -5.17
C GLY A 479 13.91 13.38 -6.17
N ARG A 480 14.18 13.21 -7.47
CA ARG A 480 13.37 13.76 -8.56
C ARG A 480 11.90 13.33 -8.49
N ALA A 481 11.64 12.11 -8.07
CA ALA A 481 10.27 11.59 -7.94
C ALA A 481 9.46 12.21 -6.79
N GLY A 482 10.02 13.17 -6.06
CA GLY A 482 9.31 13.98 -5.06
C GLY A 482 9.64 13.66 -3.62
N GLY A 483 10.17 12.46 -3.33
CA GLY A 483 10.49 11.99 -1.97
C GLY A 483 9.26 11.58 -1.16
N GLY A 484 8.08 11.51 -1.80
CA GLY A 484 6.86 11.06 -1.17
C GLY A 484 6.75 9.53 -1.12
N GLU A 485 5.82 9.07 -0.31
CA GLU A 485 5.47 7.66 -0.18
C GLU A 485 3.95 7.56 -0.12
N GLU A 486 3.35 6.94 -1.14
CA GLU A 486 1.92 6.67 -1.22
C GLU A 486 1.70 5.16 -1.17
N MET A 487 0.51 4.73 -0.81
CA MET A 487 0.22 3.31 -0.58
C MET A 487 1.17 2.69 0.47
N GLY A 488 1.70 1.50 0.25
CA GLY A 488 2.62 0.85 1.18
C GLY A 488 1.94 0.13 2.35
N GLY A 489 0.70 -0.28 2.18
CA GLY A 489 -0.07 -1.05 3.16
C GLY A 489 -0.25 -0.27 4.47
N ILE A 490 0.10 -0.91 5.59
CA ILE A 490 -0.04 -0.33 6.93
C ILE A 490 0.72 1.00 7.07
N ARG A 491 1.90 1.12 6.43
CA ARG A 491 2.72 2.33 6.52
C ARG A 491 2.02 3.54 5.89
N GLY A 492 1.33 3.34 4.75
CA GLY A 492 0.52 4.38 4.12
C GLY A 492 -0.60 4.87 5.05
N VAL A 493 -1.31 3.96 5.73
CA VAL A 493 -2.35 4.32 6.70
C VAL A 493 -1.79 5.16 7.85
N LYS A 494 -0.64 4.79 8.38
CA LYS A 494 0.04 5.52 9.48
C LYS A 494 0.43 6.94 9.11
N HIS A 495 0.62 7.26 7.83
CA HIS A 495 0.94 8.60 7.35
C HIS A 495 -0.15 9.64 7.69
N TYR A 496 -1.41 9.22 7.77
CA TYR A 496 -2.56 10.07 8.13
C TYR A 496 -2.87 10.04 9.64
N MET A 497 -1.96 9.46 10.44
CA MET A 497 -2.12 9.36 11.89
C MET A 497 -1.04 10.14 12.62
N GLN A 498 -1.37 10.65 13.81
CA GLN A 498 -0.39 11.26 14.70
C GLN A 498 0.20 10.20 15.63
N ARG A 499 1.52 10.07 15.60
CA ARG A 499 2.27 9.21 16.52
C ARG A 499 2.62 9.96 17.78
N VAL A 500 2.29 9.38 18.94
CA VAL A 500 2.63 9.95 20.26
C VAL A 500 3.27 8.88 21.15
N ALA A 501 4.30 9.25 21.89
CA ALA A 501 4.87 8.39 22.93
C ALA A 501 4.05 8.55 24.21
N ILE A 502 3.53 7.44 24.73
CA ILE A 502 2.86 7.38 26.04
C ILE A 502 3.77 6.66 27.04
N GLN A 503 3.76 7.11 28.28
CA GLN A 503 4.58 6.55 29.36
C GLN A 503 3.73 6.39 30.60
N GLY A 504 3.93 5.27 31.32
CA GLY A 504 3.17 5.02 32.53
C GLY A 504 3.44 3.65 33.13
N SER A 505 2.62 3.26 34.10
CA SER A 505 2.66 1.91 34.62
C SER A 505 2.09 0.90 33.61
N PRO A 506 2.51 -0.37 33.65
CA PRO A 506 1.95 -1.42 32.79
C PRO A 506 0.41 -1.47 32.81
N THR A 507 -0.21 -1.24 33.96
CA THR A 507 -1.68 -1.22 34.10
C THR A 507 -2.32 -0.08 33.32
N VAL A 508 -1.75 1.14 33.37
CA VAL A 508 -2.26 2.28 32.62
C VAL A 508 -2.06 2.09 31.12
N ILE A 509 -0.88 1.61 30.71
CA ILE A 509 -0.60 1.34 29.30
C ILE A 509 -1.54 0.24 28.76
N THR A 510 -1.79 -0.83 29.55
CA THR A 510 -2.79 -1.86 29.18
C THR A 510 -4.17 -1.25 28.94
N ALA A 511 -4.63 -0.38 29.83
CA ALA A 511 -5.95 0.25 29.71
C ALA A 511 -6.07 1.14 28.46
N ILE A 512 -5.02 1.88 28.11
CA ILE A 512 -4.98 2.76 26.92
C ILE A 512 -4.91 1.95 25.64
N THR A 513 -4.01 0.95 25.59
CA THR A 513 -3.73 0.21 24.35
C THR A 513 -4.70 -0.94 24.09
N GLN A 514 -5.47 -1.34 25.09
CA GLN A 514 -6.30 -2.56 25.07
C GLN A 514 -5.47 -3.82 24.74
N GLN A 515 -4.19 -3.79 25.12
CA GLN A 515 -3.24 -4.91 25.04
C GLN A 515 -2.59 -5.09 26.39
N TYR A 516 -2.75 -6.27 27.00
CA TYR A 516 -2.17 -6.55 28.32
C TYR A 516 -0.65 -6.48 28.28
N GLN A 517 -0.12 -5.66 29.16
CA GLN A 517 1.32 -5.48 29.35
C GLN A 517 1.80 -6.32 30.53
N GLN A 518 2.90 -7.04 30.36
CA GLN A 518 3.49 -7.83 31.44
C GLN A 518 3.79 -6.93 32.65
N GLY A 519 3.37 -7.38 33.83
CA GLY A 519 3.44 -6.59 35.07
C GLY A 519 2.21 -5.69 35.32
N ALA A 520 1.24 -5.63 34.43
CA ALA A 520 -0.05 -4.99 34.71
C ALA A 520 -0.85 -5.81 35.73
N LYS A 521 -1.77 -5.13 36.42
CA LYS A 521 -2.71 -5.82 37.32
C LYS A 521 -3.68 -6.66 36.51
N GLY A 522 -3.63 -7.98 36.66
CA GLY A 522 -4.63 -8.89 36.12
C GLY A 522 -5.87 -8.96 37.03
N VAL A 523 -6.98 -9.34 36.44
CA VAL A 523 -8.24 -9.57 37.15
C VAL A 523 -8.46 -11.08 37.23
N GLN A 524 -8.41 -11.61 38.45
CA GLN A 524 -8.68 -13.03 38.65
C GLN A 524 -10.10 -13.34 38.21
N SER A 525 -10.25 -14.20 37.20
CA SER A 525 -11.53 -14.58 36.67
C SER A 525 -12.22 -15.62 37.52
N GLU A 526 -13.45 -15.37 37.99
CA GLU A 526 -14.27 -16.32 38.73
C GLU A 526 -14.70 -17.50 37.85
N VAL A 527 -15.01 -17.22 36.60
CA VAL A 527 -15.33 -18.23 35.59
C VAL A 527 -14.09 -18.45 34.73
N HIS A 528 -13.75 -19.72 34.51
CA HIS A 528 -12.59 -20.06 33.65
C HIS A 528 -12.71 -19.34 32.30
N PRO A 529 -11.64 -18.65 31.80
CA PRO A 529 -11.70 -17.88 30.54
C PRO A 529 -12.19 -18.69 29.34
N PHE A 530 -11.91 -19.99 29.27
CA PHE A 530 -12.38 -20.87 28.19
C PHE A 530 -13.88 -21.12 28.20
N ARG A 531 -14.59 -20.76 29.26
CA ARG A 531 -16.05 -20.84 29.37
C ARG A 531 -16.76 -19.52 29.01
N LYS A 532 -15.99 -18.47 28.70
CA LYS A 532 -16.50 -17.16 28.31
C LYS A 532 -16.57 -17.05 26.78
N TYR A 533 -17.66 -16.47 26.29
CA TYR A 533 -17.75 -16.04 24.89
C TYR A 533 -16.83 -14.85 24.62
N PHE A 534 -16.52 -14.61 23.37
CA PHE A 534 -15.59 -13.55 22.94
C PHE A 534 -15.94 -12.17 23.56
N GLU A 535 -17.23 -11.81 23.61
CA GLU A 535 -17.70 -10.54 24.19
C GLU A 535 -17.53 -10.46 25.71
N GLU A 536 -17.58 -11.59 26.40
CA GLU A 536 -17.48 -11.67 27.86
C GLU A 536 -16.04 -11.61 28.38
N LEU A 537 -15.08 -11.92 27.53
CA LEU A 537 -13.67 -11.82 27.84
C LEU A 537 -13.22 -10.36 27.90
N GLN A 538 -12.40 -10.03 28.88
CA GLN A 538 -11.76 -8.73 29.04
C GLN A 538 -10.25 -8.88 29.01
N VAL A 539 -9.57 -7.88 28.44
CA VAL A 539 -8.10 -7.81 28.50
C VAL A 539 -7.66 -7.71 29.94
N GLY A 540 -6.78 -8.63 30.36
CA GLY A 540 -6.38 -8.77 31.76
C GLY A 540 -7.15 -9.82 32.56
N ASP A 541 -8.21 -10.45 32.02
CA ASP A 541 -8.80 -11.65 32.61
C ASP A 541 -7.73 -12.72 32.78
N GLN A 542 -7.57 -13.23 34.00
CA GLN A 542 -6.43 -14.06 34.39
C GLN A 542 -6.87 -15.25 35.24
N ILE A 543 -6.16 -16.35 35.06
CA ILE A 543 -6.14 -17.47 36.01
C ILE A 543 -4.69 -17.84 36.37
N ILE A 544 -4.52 -18.38 37.56
CA ILE A 544 -3.29 -19.04 38.01
C ILE A 544 -3.65 -20.50 38.25
N THR A 545 -2.94 -21.40 37.60
CA THR A 545 -3.23 -22.84 37.65
C THR A 545 -2.76 -23.50 38.94
N GLN A 546 -3.19 -24.74 39.13
CA GLN A 546 -2.57 -25.62 40.12
C GLN A 546 -1.13 -25.93 39.70
N LYS A 547 -0.34 -26.39 40.65
CA LYS A 547 1.06 -26.81 40.47
C LYS A 547 1.13 -28.19 39.83
N ARG A 548 2.13 -28.39 38.97
CA ARG A 548 2.55 -29.69 38.42
C ARG A 548 4.04 -29.87 38.67
N ILE A 549 4.42 -31.00 39.29
CA ILE A 549 5.83 -31.37 39.41
C ILE A 549 6.29 -31.98 38.08
N ILE A 550 7.41 -31.50 37.57
CA ILE A 550 8.05 -32.04 36.36
C ILE A 550 8.99 -33.15 36.81
N THR A 551 8.74 -34.37 36.36
CA THR A 551 9.55 -35.53 36.75
C THR A 551 10.53 -35.97 35.63
N SER A 552 11.54 -36.75 36.01
CA SER A 552 12.46 -37.35 35.05
C SER A 552 11.74 -38.33 34.12
N GLU A 553 10.74 -39.04 34.66
CA GLU A 553 9.87 -39.95 33.88
C GLU A 553 9.07 -39.20 32.83
N ASP A 554 8.53 -38.02 33.16
CA ASP A 554 7.83 -37.17 32.16
C ASP A 554 8.76 -36.76 31.02
N ILE A 555 10.01 -36.37 31.33
CA ILE A 555 11.01 -35.95 30.35
C ILE A 555 11.37 -37.12 29.42
N ASN A 556 11.62 -38.30 29.99
CA ASN A 556 11.94 -39.50 29.23
C ASN A 556 10.75 -39.93 28.34
N ALA A 557 9.52 -39.92 28.88
CA ALA A 557 8.33 -40.25 28.14
C ALA A 557 8.10 -39.26 26.95
N PHE A 558 8.39 -37.96 27.15
CA PHE A 558 8.30 -37.00 26.09
C PHE A 558 9.40 -37.18 25.04
N ALA A 559 10.61 -37.53 25.43
CA ALA A 559 11.68 -37.89 24.52
C ALA A 559 11.30 -39.05 23.61
N GLU A 560 10.72 -40.11 24.14
CA GLU A 560 10.23 -41.27 23.36
C GLU A 560 9.07 -40.90 22.45
N LEU A 561 8.13 -40.07 22.93
CA LEU A 561 6.96 -39.63 22.14
C LEU A 561 7.36 -38.71 20.98
N SER A 562 8.29 -37.78 21.19
CA SER A 562 8.69 -36.78 20.21
C SER A 562 9.83 -37.21 19.31
N GLY A 563 10.63 -38.18 19.73
CA GLY A 563 11.90 -38.56 19.09
C GLY A 563 13.06 -37.59 19.40
N ASP A 564 12.86 -36.61 20.29
CA ASP A 564 13.89 -35.64 20.66
C ASP A 564 14.77 -36.22 21.80
N HIS A 565 15.83 -36.89 21.39
CA HIS A 565 16.84 -37.49 22.26
C HIS A 565 18.10 -36.60 22.37
N PHE A 566 17.95 -35.29 22.31
CA PHE A 566 19.07 -34.37 22.47
C PHE A 566 19.77 -34.59 23.82
N TYR A 567 21.11 -34.47 23.87
CA TYR A 567 21.91 -34.85 25.04
C TYR A 567 21.43 -34.24 26.37
N ALA A 568 20.92 -32.98 26.32
CA ALA A 568 20.48 -32.28 27.50
C ALA A 568 19.26 -32.91 28.19
N HIS A 569 18.51 -33.76 27.48
CA HIS A 569 17.29 -34.43 27.99
C HIS A 569 17.53 -35.84 28.50
N LYS A 570 18.79 -36.30 28.50
CA LYS A 570 19.15 -37.65 28.93
C LYS A 570 19.71 -37.65 30.37
N VAL A 571 19.33 -38.65 31.16
CA VAL A 571 19.76 -38.80 32.57
C VAL A 571 21.25 -39.08 32.65
N ASP A 572 21.78 -39.91 31.73
CA ASP A 572 23.15 -40.44 31.77
C ASP A 572 24.19 -39.52 31.06
N THR A 573 23.82 -38.27 30.76
CA THR A 573 24.73 -37.32 30.13
C THR A 573 25.73 -36.76 31.12
N ASP A 574 27.02 -36.72 30.75
CA ASP A 574 28.01 -35.90 31.41
C ASP A 574 27.80 -34.44 31.05
N PHE A 575 27.36 -33.63 31.97
CA PHE A 575 27.12 -32.21 31.80
C PHE A 575 28.34 -31.31 31.99
N SER A 576 29.52 -31.90 32.23
CA SER A 576 30.79 -31.17 32.36
C SER A 576 31.04 -30.33 31.10
N GLY A 577 31.28 -29.05 31.24
CA GLY A 577 31.55 -28.13 30.11
C GLY A 577 30.31 -27.70 29.35
N THR A 578 29.11 -28.05 29.76
CA THR A 578 27.85 -27.57 29.22
C THR A 578 27.29 -26.42 30.05
N MET A 579 26.21 -25.78 29.56
CA MET A 579 25.47 -24.74 30.31
C MET A 579 24.44 -25.33 31.30
N PHE A 580 24.31 -26.66 31.39
CA PHE A 580 23.33 -27.34 32.20
C PHE A 580 24.00 -28.10 33.36
N GLU A 581 23.31 -28.23 34.48
CA GLU A 581 23.81 -28.91 35.68
C GLU A 581 23.39 -30.40 35.71
N LYS A 582 22.24 -30.71 35.12
CA LYS A 582 21.66 -32.06 35.09
C LYS A 582 20.63 -32.13 33.95
N GLN A 583 19.96 -33.27 33.80
CA GLN A 583 18.88 -33.48 32.83
C GLN A 583 17.92 -32.29 32.82
N VAL A 584 17.62 -31.72 31.64
CA VAL A 584 16.74 -30.56 31.43
C VAL A 584 15.47 -31.02 30.72
N ALA A 585 14.33 -30.50 31.12
CA ALA A 585 13.07 -30.72 30.40
C ALA A 585 13.09 -30.05 29.00
N HIS A 586 12.53 -30.75 28.03
CA HIS A 586 12.31 -30.17 26.69
C HIS A 586 11.45 -28.93 26.81
N GLY A 587 11.80 -27.85 26.12
CA GLY A 587 10.99 -26.64 26.09
C GLY A 587 9.57 -26.91 25.59
N TYR A 588 9.42 -27.70 24.55
CA TYR A 588 8.11 -28.10 24.02
C TYR A 588 7.30 -28.96 25.00
N PHE A 589 7.97 -29.79 25.82
CA PHE A 589 7.29 -30.51 26.88
C PHE A 589 6.73 -29.53 27.92
N ILE A 590 7.51 -28.53 28.34
CA ILE A 590 7.07 -27.54 29.33
C ILE A 590 5.86 -26.76 28.79
N LEU A 591 5.87 -26.38 27.53
CA LEU A 591 4.72 -25.73 26.89
C LEU A 591 3.50 -26.66 26.85
N SER A 592 3.69 -27.96 26.53
CA SER A 592 2.62 -28.95 26.47
C SER A 592 2.04 -29.23 27.88
N ALA A 593 2.92 -29.29 28.90
CA ALA A 593 2.52 -29.41 30.29
C ALA A 593 1.75 -28.19 30.79
N ALA A 594 2.19 -26.99 30.37
CA ALA A 594 1.49 -25.74 30.67
C ALA A 594 0.09 -25.73 30.02
N ALA A 595 -0.03 -26.19 28.76
CA ALA A 595 -1.33 -26.32 28.11
C ALA A 595 -2.28 -27.23 28.87
N GLY A 596 -1.80 -28.36 29.35
CA GLY A 596 -2.57 -29.28 30.20
C GLY A 596 -3.06 -28.66 31.51
N LEU A 597 -2.37 -27.64 32.02
CA LEU A 597 -2.74 -26.94 33.26
C LEU A 597 -3.79 -25.84 33.03
N PHE A 598 -3.73 -25.10 31.93
CA PHE A 598 -4.65 -23.97 31.70
C PHE A 598 -5.87 -24.32 30.83
N VAL A 599 -5.90 -25.47 30.17
CA VAL A 599 -7.06 -25.88 29.38
C VAL A 599 -8.15 -26.43 30.31
N ASP A 600 -9.36 -25.83 30.21
CA ASP A 600 -10.57 -26.39 30.82
C ASP A 600 -11.29 -27.23 29.77
N GLY A 601 -11.00 -28.51 29.74
CA GLY A 601 -11.32 -29.39 28.60
C GLY A 601 -12.46 -30.40 28.83
N SER A 602 -13.19 -30.33 29.96
CA SER A 602 -14.21 -31.35 30.27
C SER A 602 -15.48 -31.28 29.46
N ASP A 603 -15.83 -30.11 28.91
CA ASP A 603 -17.07 -29.86 28.18
C ASP A 603 -16.90 -28.98 26.97
N LEU A 604 -17.88 -29.05 26.04
CA LEU A 604 -17.91 -28.22 24.85
C LEU A 604 -18.10 -26.75 25.23
N GLY A 605 -17.02 -25.96 25.20
CA GLY A 605 -17.01 -24.55 25.55
C GLY A 605 -17.06 -23.60 24.33
N PRO A 606 -17.03 -22.28 24.57
CA PRO A 606 -16.91 -21.27 23.51
C PRO A 606 -15.58 -21.31 22.76
N VAL A 607 -14.52 -21.84 23.32
CA VAL A 607 -13.23 -22.01 22.63
C VAL A 607 -13.36 -23.12 21.60
N LEU A 608 -13.12 -22.77 20.32
CA LEU A 608 -13.29 -23.68 19.19
C LEU A 608 -12.04 -24.52 18.95
N LEU A 609 -10.87 -23.88 19.00
CA LEU A 609 -9.58 -24.55 18.78
C LEU A 609 -8.42 -23.65 19.19
N ASN A 610 -7.25 -24.27 19.41
CA ASN A 610 -5.98 -23.59 19.44
C ASN A 610 -5.57 -23.25 18.00
N TYR A 611 -5.40 -21.94 17.71
CA TYR A 611 -5.16 -21.42 16.38
C TYR A 611 -3.67 -21.31 16.03
N GLY A 612 -2.83 -21.09 17.05
CA GLY A 612 -1.39 -20.94 16.86
C GLY A 612 -0.66 -20.34 18.05
N ILE A 613 0.62 -20.07 17.84
CA ILE A 613 1.53 -19.43 18.79
C ILE A 613 2.25 -18.31 18.02
N ASP A 614 2.15 -17.05 18.51
CA ASP A 614 2.87 -15.91 17.93
C ASP A 614 4.31 -15.81 18.47
N GLU A 615 4.48 -16.11 19.77
CA GLU A 615 5.77 -15.97 20.44
C GLU A 615 5.95 -17.13 21.42
N LEU A 616 7.16 -17.63 21.52
CA LEU A 616 7.56 -18.64 22.51
C LEU A 616 9.03 -18.42 22.87
N ARG A 617 9.31 -18.28 24.16
CA ARG A 617 10.68 -18.20 24.69
C ARG A 617 10.80 -19.01 25.97
N PHE A 618 11.86 -19.78 26.10
CA PHE A 618 12.29 -20.42 27.34
C PHE A 618 13.40 -19.58 27.95
N THR A 619 13.15 -19.04 29.14
CA THR A 619 14.02 -18.02 29.77
C THR A 619 15.04 -18.64 30.70
N LYS A 620 14.74 -19.85 31.21
CA LYS A 620 15.67 -20.64 32.03
C LYS A 620 15.38 -22.14 31.89
N PRO A 621 16.38 -23.03 32.17
CA PRO A 621 16.17 -24.46 32.14
C PRO A 621 15.22 -24.90 33.27
N VAL A 622 14.37 -25.87 32.99
CA VAL A 622 13.51 -26.54 33.98
C VAL A 622 14.07 -27.92 34.22
N TYR A 623 14.35 -28.21 35.48
CA TYR A 623 14.95 -29.46 35.93
C TYR A 623 13.93 -30.42 36.56
N PRO A 624 14.19 -31.73 36.59
CA PRO A 624 13.35 -32.67 37.34
C PRO A 624 13.21 -32.24 38.80
N GLY A 625 11.99 -32.28 39.28
CA GLY A 625 11.60 -31.82 40.61
C GLY A 625 11.06 -30.40 40.69
N ALA A 626 11.21 -29.61 39.61
CA ALA A 626 10.65 -28.26 39.56
C ALA A 626 9.11 -28.28 39.57
N GLU A 627 8.50 -27.32 40.30
CA GLU A 627 7.06 -27.12 40.36
C GLU A 627 6.66 -26.08 39.27
N LEU A 628 5.93 -26.52 38.27
CA LEU A 628 5.41 -25.66 37.21
C LEU A 628 4.04 -25.12 37.61
N THR A 629 3.88 -23.79 37.55
CA THR A 629 2.61 -23.08 37.69
C THR A 629 2.43 -22.19 36.45
N VAL A 630 1.22 -22.01 35.97
CA VAL A 630 0.96 -21.18 34.80
C VAL A 630 0.07 -19.99 35.18
N ARG A 631 0.53 -18.81 34.82
CA ARG A 631 -0.32 -17.61 34.75
C ARG A 631 -0.80 -17.43 33.33
N PHE A 632 -2.10 -17.46 33.13
CA PHE A 632 -2.76 -17.42 31.84
C PHE A 632 -3.66 -16.17 31.77
N THR A 633 -3.32 -15.22 30.91
CA THR A 633 -3.93 -13.89 30.88
C THR A 633 -4.43 -13.52 29.48
N CYS A 634 -5.68 -13.02 29.38
CA CYS A 634 -6.20 -12.47 28.13
C CYS A 634 -5.39 -11.23 27.72
N LYS A 635 -4.56 -11.39 26.66
CA LYS A 635 -3.63 -10.35 26.19
C LYS A 635 -4.30 -9.37 25.22
N GLU A 636 -5.05 -9.89 24.25
CA GLU A 636 -5.65 -9.10 23.17
C GLU A 636 -6.84 -9.85 22.56
N LYS A 637 -7.81 -9.10 22.03
CA LYS A 637 -9.01 -9.65 21.38
C LYS A 637 -9.14 -9.09 19.98
N LEU A 638 -9.28 -9.96 18.97
CA LEU A 638 -9.39 -9.61 17.55
C LEU A 638 -10.68 -10.21 16.97
N PRO A 639 -11.74 -9.43 16.77
CA PRO A 639 -12.97 -9.93 16.18
C PRO A 639 -12.72 -10.36 14.72
N GLN A 640 -13.40 -11.42 14.29
CA GLN A 640 -13.41 -11.84 12.90
C GLN A 640 -14.77 -11.55 12.27
N ASP A 641 -14.76 -11.12 11.00
CA ASP A 641 -16.00 -10.99 10.23
C ASP A 641 -16.50 -12.39 9.85
N ALA A 642 -17.83 -12.57 9.92
CA ALA A 642 -18.48 -13.74 9.36
C ALA A 642 -18.26 -13.80 7.84
N LYS A 643 -18.19 -15.01 7.29
CA LYS A 643 -18.15 -15.21 5.84
C LYS A 643 -19.57 -15.06 5.29
N PRO A 644 -19.87 -14.06 4.44
CA PRO A 644 -21.24 -13.77 4.01
C PRO A 644 -21.93 -14.91 3.25
N ASP A 645 -21.13 -15.73 2.58
CA ASP A 645 -21.61 -16.79 1.68
C ASP A 645 -21.51 -18.20 2.29
N ASP A 646 -21.25 -18.29 3.61
CA ASP A 646 -21.07 -19.56 4.33
C ASP A 646 -22.06 -19.61 5.52
N GLU A 647 -23.22 -20.17 5.31
CA GLU A 647 -24.24 -20.35 6.35
C GLU A 647 -23.77 -21.20 7.53
N THR A 648 -22.68 -21.95 7.33
CA THR A 648 -22.07 -22.80 8.37
C THR A 648 -20.99 -22.07 9.18
N ASP A 649 -20.62 -20.83 8.81
CA ASP A 649 -19.57 -20.10 9.49
C ASP A 649 -20.03 -19.65 10.88
N ILE A 650 -19.35 -20.18 11.90
CA ILE A 650 -19.62 -19.85 13.29
C ILE A 650 -19.02 -18.45 13.58
N PRO A 651 -19.85 -17.48 14.07
CA PRO A 651 -19.31 -16.19 14.52
C PRO A 651 -18.24 -16.39 15.59
N LYS A 652 -17.06 -15.80 15.37
CA LYS A 652 -15.86 -16.04 16.17
C LYS A 652 -14.92 -14.83 16.21
N GLY A 653 -13.99 -14.88 17.12
CA GLY A 653 -12.84 -13.98 17.18
C GLY A 653 -11.59 -14.74 17.60
N ILE A 654 -10.45 -14.12 17.40
CA ILE A 654 -9.16 -14.61 17.91
C ILE A 654 -8.88 -13.92 19.24
N VAL A 655 -8.55 -14.72 20.26
CA VAL A 655 -8.08 -14.22 21.55
C VAL A 655 -6.62 -14.63 21.69
N LYS A 656 -5.77 -13.65 21.97
CA LYS A 656 -4.36 -13.87 22.30
C LYS A 656 -4.22 -13.97 23.81
N TRP A 657 -3.48 -14.95 24.24
CA TRP A 657 -3.24 -15.26 25.64
C TRP A 657 -1.78 -15.16 25.96
N LEU A 658 -1.42 -14.36 26.97
CA LEU A 658 -0.10 -14.41 27.57
C LEU A 658 -0.05 -15.60 28.53
N VAL A 659 0.87 -16.51 28.27
CA VAL A 659 1.11 -17.72 29.06
C VAL A 659 2.49 -17.57 29.69
N GLU A 660 2.52 -17.35 31.00
CA GLU A 660 3.75 -17.27 31.78
C GLU A 660 3.90 -18.57 32.59
N MET A 661 4.93 -19.33 32.27
CA MET A 661 5.29 -20.58 32.91
C MET A 661 6.24 -20.27 34.09
N LEU A 662 5.74 -20.40 35.30
CA LEU A 662 6.44 -20.01 36.53
C LEU A 662 6.99 -21.25 37.24
N ASP A 663 8.20 -21.13 37.76
CA ASP A 663 8.79 -22.16 38.65
C ASP A 663 8.34 -22.01 40.11
N GLU A 664 8.88 -22.83 40.97
CA GLU A 664 8.60 -22.84 42.41
C GLU A 664 8.95 -21.54 43.13
N THR A 665 9.85 -20.72 42.57
CA THR A 665 10.23 -19.39 43.10
C THR A 665 9.34 -18.27 42.60
N GLY A 666 8.47 -18.56 41.62
CA GLY A 666 7.65 -17.58 40.92
C GLY A 666 8.38 -16.84 39.78
N GLU A 667 9.60 -17.29 39.45
CA GLU A 667 10.31 -16.76 38.27
C GLU A 667 9.80 -17.39 36.97
N ILE A 668 9.88 -16.63 35.89
CA ILE A 668 9.41 -17.07 34.58
C ILE A 668 10.44 -18.02 33.97
N ALA A 669 10.08 -19.28 33.81
CA ALA A 669 10.87 -20.29 33.11
C ALA A 669 10.56 -20.32 31.60
N GLY A 670 9.39 -19.86 31.21
CA GLY A 670 9.01 -19.69 29.82
C GLY A 670 7.82 -18.75 29.64
N VAL A 671 7.73 -18.14 28.49
CA VAL A 671 6.64 -17.24 28.12
C VAL A 671 6.17 -17.54 26.70
N ALA A 672 4.87 -17.54 26.48
CA ALA A 672 4.27 -17.70 25.16
C ALA A 672 3.08 -16.77 24.95
N THR A 673 2.82 -16.40 23.70
CA THR A 673 1.54 -15.82 23.28
C THR A 673 0.79 -16.87 22.46
N ILE A 674 -0.25 -17.45 23.03
CA ILE A 674 -1.08 -18.48 22.40
C ILE A 674 -2.34 -17.84 21.83
N LEU A 675 -2.79 -18.33 20.67
CA LEU A 675 -3.98 -17.84 19.98
C LEU A 675 -5.06 -18.91 20.01
N THR A 676 -6.27 -18.52 20.40
CA THR A 676 -7.45 -19.40 20.31
C THR A 676 -8.54 -18.76 19.48
N MET A 677 -9.31 -19.56 18.78
CA MET A 677 -10.58 -19.13 18.21
C MET A 677 -11.68 -19.30 19.24
N VAL A 678 -12.44 -18.24 19.50
CA VAL A 678 -13.51 -18.20 20.49
C VAL A 678 -14.81 -17.79 19.83
N LYS A 679 -15.90 -18.50 20.15
CA LYS A 679 -17.26 -18.18 19.64
C LYS A 679 -17.69 -16.79 20.10
N ARG A 680 -18.39 -16.09 19.23
CA ARG A 680 -19.12 -14.86 19.56
C ARG A 680 -20.57 -15.21 19.90
N LYS A 681 -21.19 -14.39 20.76
CA LYS A 681 -22.64 -14.45 20.97
C LYS A 681 -23.35 -14.04 19.69
N ASN A 682 -24.38 -14.77 19.29
CA ASN A 682 -25.22 -14.35 18.18
C ASN A 682 -25.90 -13.04 18.53
N SER A 683 -26.01 -12.11 17.59
CA SER A 683 -26.65 -10.80 17.76
C SER A 683 -28.14 -10.85 18.20
N ALA A 684 -28.74 -12.05 18.25
CA ALA A 684 -30.09 -12.28 18.78
C ALA A 684 -30.08 -12.62 20.29
N GLN A 685 -28.91 -12.70 20.94
CA GLN A 685 -28.77 -13.04 22.38
C GLN A 685 -28.04 -11.94 23.19
N SER A 686 -27.79 -10.77 22.58
CA SER A 686 -27.18 -9.61 23.24
C SER A 686 -28.20 -8.57 23.65
#